data_a894a069d9eb534bf5496362f7351775
#
_entry.id   a894a069d9eb534bf5496362f7351775
#
_cell.length_a   1.000
_cell.length_b   1.000
_cell.length_c   1.000
_cell.angle_alpha   90.00
_cell.angle_beta   90.00
_cell.angle_gamma   90.00
#
_symmetry.space_group_name_H-M   'P 1'
#
loop_
_entity.id
_entity.type
_entity.pdbx_description
1 polymer ?
#
loop_
_entity_poly.entity_id
_entity_poly.type
_entity_poly.pdbx_seq_one_letter_code
_entity_poly.pdbx_strand_id
1 'polypeptide(L)'
;MTGDVTINPQASCLVMTTEILRSMLYRGSEIIREVAWVVYDEIHYMRDSERGVVWEESIILLPDAVRFVFLSATIPNAMEFAEWICKIHEQPCHIVYTDFRPTPLQHYLFPAGGDGIHLVVDEKSRFREDNFQRSIAALTDAKGDDPSGTQARGKKRGHTHKGGKNDGPSDIYRIIKMVMMKNYHPVIVFSFSKRECESNALQMSKLDFNDESERDMVSQVFTNAISSLNEDDRQLPQIQQLLPLLRRGIGVHHGGLLPIMKETIEVLFQEGLLKVLFATETFSIGLNMPAKTVVFTSVRKFDGKEMRWVSSGEYIQMSGRAGRRGLDERGVVIMMIDEKMEPAVAKGMVKGESDRMNSAFHLSYNMILNLLRVEGVSPEYMLEKCFFTFQNDSNIPQYEKELAQLEQEKKEMVVENEEDIAAYYEIRKQIDTYTQDVRDVMNHPTYALPFLQPGRLAHIKYDSMDFGWGVVVSCNQVKQRGKKDPEAAPEYILDVLLYCSNDSSASKDAAGHTVGIKPAPKEREGTLMAVPVSLNAIECMSHIRLNLPKKLNNRDSLNAVYKSILEIKKRFPDNIPLLDPVTNMGIKDPAFKKLVEKIVILEKALMAHPLSKSDQLPAIYDKYMVKVNLMNKIKELKRKVTDAQSIVQLEELKNRKRVMRSRLAFTTSADVVEMKGRVACEISTGDELLLTEMIFQGVFNDLTVDQAVALLSCFVFDEKVDAKAKLQEELSAPLRLMQETAKPRAHGRGVCLVSRR
;
A
#
# COMPACT_ATOMS: atom_id res chain seq x y z
N MET A 1 0.62 33.07 7.52
CA MET A 1 1.57 33.03 6.40
C MET A 1 1.34 31.72 5.64
N THR A 2 1.01 31.82 4.38
CA THR A 2 0.87 30.67 3.47
C THR A 2 1.82 30.87 2.29
N GLY A 3 1.89 29.91 1.36
CA GLY A 3 2.70 30.06 0.14
C GLY A 3 2.30 31.25 -0.72
N ASP A 4 1.01 31.62 -0.68
CA ASP A 4 0.44 32.66 -1.56
C ASP A 4 0.23 34.00 -0.86
N VAL A 5 -0.03 34.01 0.45
CA VAL A 5 -0.41 35.22 1.19
C VAL A 5 0.33 35.33 2.52
N THR A 6 0.89 36.50 2.76
CA THR A 6 1.47 36.86 4.06
C THR A 6 0.76 38.10 4.62
N ILE A 7 0.09 37.95 5.75
CA ILE A 7 -0.58 39.00 6.46
C ILE A 7 0.18 39.24 7.76
N ASN A 8 0.58 40.48 8.02
CA ASN A 8 1.27 40.91 9.24
C ASN A 8 2.45 40.00 9.67
N PRO A 9 3.58 39.98 8.93
CA PRO A 9 4.71 39.10 9.23
C PRO A 9 5.44 39.43 10.54
N GLN A 10 5.16 40.59 11.14
CA GLN A 10 5.76 41.05 12.40
C GLN A 10 4.83 40.88 13.63
N ALA A 11 3.77 40.07 13.48
CA ALA A 11 2.88 39.79 14.61
C ALA A 11 3.60 38.94 15.67
N SER A 12 3.24 39.15 16.95
CA SER A 12 3.77 38.35 18.06
C SER A 12 3.39 36.86 18.02
N CYS A 13 2.33 36.55 17.31
CA CYS A 13 1.90 35.18 17.04
C CYS A 13 1.76 34.99 15.53
N LEU A 14 2.54 34.07 14.97
CA LEU A 14 2.54 33.76 13.55
C LEU A 14 1.90 32.39 13.34
N VAL A 15 0.89 32.33 12.49
CA VAL A 15 0.27 31.07 12.03
C VAL A 15 0.75 30.80 10.62
N MET A 16 1.34 29.61 10.39
CA MET A 16 1.93 29.25 9.10
C MET A 16 1.91 27.74 8.86
N THR A 17 2.10 27.34 7.62
CA THR A 17 2.34 25.93 7.30
C THR A 17 3.77 25.51 7.68
N THR A 18 3.98 24.22 7.90
CA THR A 18 5.31 23.70 8.29
C THR A 18 6.35 23.91 7.18
N GLU A 19 5.91 23.88 5.91
CA GLU A 19 6.78 24.17 4.76
C GLU A 19 7.32 25.62 4.80
N ILE A 20 6.51 26.58 5.22
CA ILE A 20 6.95 27.97 5.38
C ILE A 20 7.97 28.08 6.51
N LEU A 21 7.71 27.45 7.65
CA LEU A 21 8.65 27.40 8.77
C LEU A 21 10.00 26.81 8.32
N ARG A 22 9.98 25.66 7.63
CA ARG A 22 11.19 25.04 7.07
C ARG A 22 11.93 25.99 6.13
N SER A 23 11.22 26.65 5.22
CA SER A 23 11.83 27.63 4.29
C SER A 23 12.48 28.80 5.03
N MET A 24 11.87 29.29 6.10
CA MET A 24 12.44 30.34 6.93
C MET A 24 13.72 29.90 7.65
N LEU A 25 13.73 28.65 8.14
CA LEU A 25 14.90 28.03 8.78
C LEU A 25 16.08 27.92 7.79
N TYR A 26 15.83 27.42 6.59
CA TYR A 26 16.85 27.29 5.55
C TYR A 26 17.41 28.66 5.06
N ARG A 27 16.58 29.70 5.08
CA ARG A 27 17.00 31.04 4.68
C ARG A 27 17.66 31.81 5.82
N GLY A 28 17.69 31.26 7.03
CA GLY A 28 18.26 31.96 8.20
C GLY A 28 17.50 33.23 8.55
N SER A 29 16.16 33.21 8.49
CA SER A 29 15.32 34.37 8.77
C SER A 29 15.58 34.93 10.17
N GLU A 30 15.76 36.25 10.29
CA GLU A 30 15.95 36.93 11.57
C GLU A 30 14.81 36.69 12.55
N ILE A 31 13.59 36.52 12.06
CA ILE A 31 12.39 36.21 12.87
C ILE A 31 12.61 34.95 13.72
N ILE A 32 13.29 33.95 13.20
CA ILE A 32 13.54 32.69 13.92
C ILE A 32 14.35 32.92 15.22
N ARG A 33 15.21 33.90 15.26
CA ARG A 33 16.03 34.23 16.46
C ARG A 33 15.17 34.76 17.60
N GLU A 34 14.00 35.31 17.31
CA GLU A 34 13.07 35.90 18.30
C GLU A 34 11.99 34.91 18.72
N VAL A 35 11.92 33.72 18.10
CA VAL A 35 10.91 32.72 18.42
C VAL A 35 11.20 32.06 19.76
N ALA A 36 10.29 32.20 20.70
CA ALA A 36 10.36 31.58 22.02
C ALA A 36 9.60 30.22 22.08
N TRP A 37 8.52 30.09 21.33
CA TRP A 37 7.65 28.92 21.34
C TRP A 37 7.27 28.53 19.92
N VAL A 38 7.25 27.22 19.66
CA VAL A 38 6.66 26.66 18.44
C VAL A 38 5.59 25.63 18.81
N VAL A 39 4.40 25.82 18.29
CA VAL A 39 3.27 24.90 18.46
C VAL A 39 3.09 24.13 17.17
N TYR A 40 3.35 22.83 17.21
CA TYR A 40 3.09 21.91 16.11
C TYR A 40 1.70 21.30 16.31
N ASP A 41 0.76 21.68 15.48
CA ASP A 41 -0.55 21.03 15.43
C ASP A 41 -0.52 19.82 14.53
N GLU A 42 -1.26 18.77 14.92
CA GLU A 42 -1.36 17.51 14.18
C GLU A 42 0.02 16.85 13.88
N ILE A 43 0.91 16.80 14.90
CA ILE A 43 2.29 16.27 14.73
C ILE A 43 2.33 14.83 14.18
N HIS A 44 1.25 14.06 14.32
CA HIS A 44 1.16 12.71 13.76
C HIS A 44 1.25 12.66 12.22
N TYR A 45 1.16 13.79 11.51
CA TYR A 45 1.49 13.93 10.10
C TYR A 45 2.96 13.66 9.77
N MET A 46 3.85 13.66 10.76
CA MET A 46 5.24 13.28 10.57
C MET A 46 5.40 11.85 9.99
N ARG A 47 4.37 11.01 10.11
CA ARG A 47 4.33 9.68 9.47
C ARG A 47 3.97 9.68 7.97
N ASP A 48 3.55 10.82 7.42
CA ASP A 48 3.23 10.94 6.01
C ASP A 48 4.47 10.73 5.13
N SER A 49 4.37 9.84 4.14
CA SER A 49 5.51 9.41 3.32
C SER A 49 6.11 10.53 2.46
N GLU A 50 5.34 11.55 2.11
CA GLU A 50 5.80 12.65 1.24
C GLU A 50 6.15 13.90 2.06
N ARG A 51 5.30 14.26 3.02
CA ARG A 51 5.41 15.51 3.76
C ARG A 51 6.05 15.37 5.14
N GLY A 52 6.08 14.16 5.73
CA GLY A 52 6.55 13.93 7.09
C GLY A 52 7.97 14.43 7.35
N VAL A 53 8.85 14.34 6.36
CA VAL A 53 10.22 14.84 6.44
C VAL A 53 10.29 16.34 6.76
N VAL A 54 9.31 17.15 6.35
CA VAL A 54 9.27 18.59 6.59
C VAL A 54 9.16 18.91 8.09
N TRP A 55 8.37 18.10 8.83
CA TRP A 55 8.26 18.21 10.29
C TRP A 55 9.59 17.89 10.97
N GLU A 56 10.22 16.78 10.60
CA GLU A 56 11.51 16.38 11.18
C GLU A 56 12.58 17.43 10.94
N GLU A 57 12.73 17.91 9.69
CA GLU A 57 13.68 18.96 9.35
C GLU A 57 13.45 20.23 10.17
N SER A 58 12.19 20.69 10.27
CA SER A 58 11.87 21.91 11.00
C SER A 58 12.13 21.78 12.48
N ILE A 59 11.88 20.61 13.10
CA ILE A 59 12.16 20.37 14.51
C ILE A 59 13.67 20.38 14.77
N ILE A 60 14.45 19.67 13.93
CA ILE A 60 15.91 19.56 14.12
C ILE A 60 16.63 20.90 13.91
N LEU A 61 16.12 21.72 12.98
CA LEU A 61 16.75 23.00 12.61
C LEU A 61 16.41 24.15 13.56
N LEU A 62 15.39 24.01 14.41
CA LEU A 62 15.05 25.06 15.38
C LEU A 62 16.12 25.16 16.46
N PRO A 63 16.46 26.40 16.92
CA PRO A 63 17.41 26.58 17.99
C PRO A 63 17.02 25.88 19.30
N ASP A 64 18.01 25.42 20.07
CA ASP A 64 17.80 24.70 21.35
C ASP A 64 17.06 25.53 22.41
N ALA A 65 17.09 26.89 22.28
CA ALA A 65 16.36 27.77 23.19
C ALA A 65 14.84 27.78 22.96
N VAL A 66 14.37 27.31 21.81
CA VAL A 66 12.94 27.26 21.46
C VAL A 66 12.22 26.19 22.27
N ARG A 67 11.07 26.54 22.81
CA ARG A 67 10.20 25.60 23.51
C ARG A 67 9.13 25.07 22.59
N PHE A 68 8.73 23.82 22.80
CA PHE A 68 7.82 23.11 21.91
C PHE A 68 6.50 22.79 22.61
N VAL A 69 5.41 22.88 21.83
CA VAL A 69 4.12 22.27 22.16
C VAL A 69 3.70 21.40 20.98
N PHE A 70 3.46 20.13 21.23
CA PHE A 70 3.01 19.19 20.21
C PHE A 70 1.56 18.78 20.49
N LEU A 71 0.67 19.04 19.54
CA LEU A 71 -0.71 18.62 19.57
C LEU A 71 -0.91 17.46 18.60
N SER A 72 -1.59 16.42 19.02
CA SER A 72 -1.71 15.20 18.22
C SER A 72 -3.02 14.46 18.48
N ALA A 73 -3.46 13.69 17.48
CA ALA A 73 -4.31 12.54 17.74
C ALA A 73 -3.56 11.48 18.57
N THR A 74 -4.23 10.43 19.01
CA THR A 74 -3.61 9.34 19.78
C THR A 74 -2.43 8.72 19.03
N ILE A 75 -1.27 8.69 19.66
CA ILE A 75 -0.04 8.09 19.15
C ILE A 75 0.40 6.98 20.13
N PRO A 76 0.46 5.70 19.73
CA PRO A 76 0.86 4.61 20.62
C PRO A 76 2.28 4.74 21.16
N ASN A 77 3.20 5.30 20.36
CA ASN A 77 4.61 5.47 20.70
C ASN A 77 4.98 6.93 21.03
N ALA A 78 4.10 7.65 21.72
CA ALA A 78 4.35 9.04 22.12
C ALA A 78 5.60 9.19 23.01
N MET A 79 5.92 8.18 23.82
CA MET A 79 7.12 8.17 24.68
C MET A 79 8.40 8.17 23.85
N GLU A 80 8.46 7.33 22.83
CA GLU A 80 9.58 7.26 21.88
C GLU A 80 9.83 8.61 21.19
N PHE A 81 8.74 9.29 20.79
CA PHE A 81 8.83 10.63 20.22
C PHE A 81 9.34 11.66 21.24
N ALA A 82 8.83 11.66 22.46
CA ALA A 82 9.27 12.58 23.50
C ALA A 82 10.75 12.37 23.89
N GLU A 83 11.21 11.13 23.94
CA GLU A 83 12.62 10.78 24.17
C GLU A 83 13.52 11.29 23.03
N TRP A 84 13.05 11.22 21.77
CA TRP A 84 13.75 11.82 20.65
C TRP A 84 13.89 13.33 20.81
N ILE A 85 12.81 14.05 21.14
CA ILE A 85 12.85 15.51 21.40
C ILE A 85 13.83 15.85 22.52
N CYS A 86 13.80 15.09 23.63
CA CYS A 86 14.75 15.26 24.73
C CYS A 86 16.21 15.08 24.26
N LYS A 87 16.47 14.09 23.38
CA LYS A 87 17.82 13.79 22.87
C LYS A 87 18.35 14.88 21.95
N ILE A 88 17.50 15.51 21.11
CA ILE A 88 17.96 16.49 20.11
C ILE A 88 18.09 17.90 20.68
N HIS A 89 17.21 18.31 21.62
CA HIS A 89 17.15 19.67 22.16
C HIS A 89 17.57 19.77 23.64
N GLU A 90 17.95 18.66 24.26
CA GLU A 90 18.39 18.60 25.67
C GLU A 90 17.37 19.24 26.64
N GLN A 91 16.09 19.23 26.29
CA GLN A 91 14.98 19.77 27.07
C GLN A 91 14.03 18.65 27.52
N PRO A 92 13.43 18.73 28.73
CA PRO A 92 12.42 17.77 29.15
C PRO A 92 11.15 17.90 28.31
N CYS A 93 10.61 16.77 27.84
CA CYS A 93 9.37 16.70 27.09
C CYS A 93 8.32 15.91 27.90
N HIS A 94 7.24 16.56 28.30
CA HIS A 94 6.17 15.97 29.11
C HIS A 94 5.03 15.50 28.22
N ILE A 95 4.54 14.28 28.46
CA ILE A 95 3.41 13.72 27.75
C ILE A 95 2.16 13.86 28.61
N VAL A 96 1.13 14.49 28.05
CA VAL A 96 -0.20 14.54 28.65
C VAL A 96 -1.13 13.67 27.79
N TYR A 97 -1.62 12.60 28.40
CA TYR A 97 -2.45 11.61 27.73
C TYR A 97 -3.79 11.44 28.43
N THR A 98 -4.85 11.25 27.66
CA THR A 98 -6.18 10.96 28.18
C THR A 98 -6.96 10.00 27.29
N ASP A 99 -7.51 8.95 27.88
CA ASP A 99 -8.43 8.03 27.21
C ASP A 99 -9.89 8.55 27.23
N PHE A 100 -10.14 9.63 27.95
CA PHE A 100 -11.48 10.17 28.11
C PHE A 100 -11.92 10.91 26.86
N ARG A 101 -13.00 10.43 26.24
CA ARG A 101 -13.70 11.11 25.14
C ARG A 101 -14.95 11.82 25.69
N PRO A 102 -15.03 13.16 25.61
CA PRO A 102 -16.16 13.92 26.14
C PRO A 102 -17.53 13.51 25.56
N THR A 103 -17.56 13.17 24.27
CA THR A 103 -18.77 12.69 23.59
C THR A 103 -18.55 11.25 23.14
N PRO A 104 -19.16 10.25 23.81
CA PRO A 104 -18.97 8.84 23.48
C PRO A 104 -19.53 8.51 22.10
N LEU A 105 -18.97 7.49 21.44
CA LEU A 105 -19.39 7.04 20.12
C LEU A 105 -20.22 5.75 20.20
N GLN A 106 -21.22 5.67 19.34
CA GLN A 106 -21.94 4.44 19.01
C GLN A 106 -21.64 4.06 17.55
N HIS A 107 -21.21 2.83 17.32
CA HIS A 107 -20.88 2.35 15.97
C HIS A 107 -21.94 1.36 15.50
N TYR A 108 -22.47 1.62 14.32
CA TYR A 108 -23.52 0.84 13.67
C TYR A 108 -23.01 0.28 12.34
N LEU A 109 -23.51 -0.90 11.96
CA LEU A 109 -23.39 -1.44 10.63
C LEU A 109 -24.72 -1.31 9.88
N PHE A 110 -24.62 -0.98 8.60
CA PHE A 110 -25.72 -1.04 7.65
C PHE A 110 -25.36 -2.02 6.54
N PRO A 111 -25.98 -3.23 6.49
CA PRO A 111 -25.76 -4.18 5.40
C PRO A 111 -26.43 -3.68 4.12
N ALA A 112 -25.74 -3.76 2.97
CA ALA A 112 -26.26 -3.36 1.68
C ALA A 112 -27.54 -4.13 1.34
N GLY A 113 -28.59 -3.39 0.92
CA GLY A 113 -29.93 -3.94 0.67
C GLY A 113 -30.75 -4.23 1.92
N GLY A 114 -30.23 -4.03 3.13
CA GLY A 114 -30.93 -4.24 4.39
C GLY A 114 -31.84 -3.06 4.78
N ASP A 115 -32.72 -3.30 5.75
CA ASP A 115 -33.73 -2.32 6.17
C ASP A 115 -33.37 -1.55 7.47
N GLY A 116 -32.17 -1.74 8.05
CA GLY A 116 -31.83 -1.11 9.32
C GLY A 116 -30.36 -1.06 9.67
N ILE A 117 -30.08 -0.31 10.75
CA ILE A 117 -28.74 -0.22 11.34
C ILE A 117 -28.63 -1.12 12.57
N HIS A 118 -27.50 -1.80 12.74
CA HIS A 118 -27.22 -2.68 13.86
C HIS A 118 -26.11 -2.11 14.72
N LEU A 119 -26.39 -1.91 16.02
CA LEU A 119 -25.40 -1.40 16.97
C LEU A 119 -24.34 -2.47 17.24
N VAL A 120 -23.10 -2.24 16.81
CA VAL A 120 -21.96 -3.18 16.99
C VAL A 120 -21.00 -2.77 18.06
N VAL A 121 -20.88 -1.47 18.37
CA VAL A 121 -20.11 -0.99 19.54
C VAL A 121 -20.93 0.05 20.27
N ASP A 122 -21.10 -0.17 21.58
CA ASP A 122 -21.87 0.72 22.44
C ASP A 122 -21.00 1.89 23.00
N GLU A 123 -21.61 2.81 23.71
CA GLU A 123 -20.97 3.99 24.33
C GLU A 123 -19.83 3.64 25.30
N LYS A 124 -19.85 2.42 25.84
CA LYS A 124 -18.80 1.88 26.73
C LYS A 124 -17.73 1.11 25.97
N SER A 125 -17.65 1.30 24.67
CA SER A 125 -16.71 0.62 23.78
C SER A 125 -16.81 -0.92 23.80
N ARG A 126 -17.98 -1.50 24.13
CA ARG A 126 -18.20 -2.95 24.13
C ARG A 126 -18.66 -3.41 22.75
N PHE A 127 -17.96 -4.37 22.19
CA PHE A 127 -18.35 -4.99 20.93
C PHE A 127 -19.49 -5.98 21.14
N ARG A 128 -20.55 -5.85 20.34
CA ARG A 128 -21.78 -6.67 20.40
C ARG A 128 -21.75 -7.71 19.27
N GLU A 129 -21.21 -8.87 19.59
CA GLU A 129 -21.04 -9.97 18.64
C GLU A 129 -22.35 -10.40 17.98
N ASP A 130 -23.43 -10.54 18.77
CA ASP A 130 -24.75 -10.97 18.26
C ASP A 130 -25.30 -10.03 17.19
N ASN A 131 -25.17 -8.72 17.40
CA ASN A 131 -25.63 -7.73 16.44
C ASN A 131 -24.74 -7.69 15.20
N PHE A 132 -23.45 -7.94 15.36
CA PHE A 132 -22.54 -8.07 14.24
C PHE A 132 -22.93 -9.26 13.36
N GLN A 133 -23.16 -10.43 13.95
CA GLN A 133 -23.56 -11.64 13.24
C GLN A 133 -24.92 -11.44 12.53
N ARG A 134 -25.87 -10.77 13.16
CA ARG A 134 -27.16 -10.40 12.52
C ARG A 134 -26.95 -9.51 11.30
N SER A 135 -26.01 -8.55 11.36
CA SER A 135 -25.69 -7.68 10.22
C SER A 135 -25.12 -8.46 9.05
N ILE A 136 -24.21 -9.42 9.33
CA ILE A 136 -23.61 -10.27 8.30
C ILE A 136 -24.64 -11.26 7.71
N ALA A 137 -25.54 -11.81 8.54
CA ALA A 137 -26.63 -12.64 8.08
C ALA A 137 -27.58 -11.88 7.14
N ALA A 138 -28.00 -10.66 7.55
CA ALA A 138 -28.83 -9.80 6.71
C ALA A 138 -28.19 -9.47 5.35
N LEU A 139 -26.87 -9.29 5.30
CA LEU A 139 -26.12 -9.09 4.05
C LEU A 139 -26.15 -10.34 3.16
N THR A 140 -26.13 -11.53 3.76
CA THR A 140 -26.19 -12.81 3.04
C THR A 140 -27.58 -13.01 2.46
N ASP A 141 -28.64 -12.76 3.25
CA ASP A 141 -30.04 -12.89 2.84
C ASP A 141 -30.39 -11.91 1.71
N ALA A 142 -29.88 -10.68 1.77
CA ALA A 142 -30.10 -9.65 0.75
C ALA A 142 -29.43 -9.98 -0.60
N LYS A 143 -28.33 -10.74 -0.59
CA LYS A 143 -27.65 -11.19 -1.83
C LYS A 143 -28.26 -12.42 -2.46
N GLY A 144 -29.24 -13.08 -1.84
CA GLY A 144 -29.93 -14.26 -2.33
C GLY A 144 -28.94 -15.37 -2.69
N ASP A 145 -28.50 -16.16 -1.71
CA ASP A 145 -27.86 -17.44 -1.97
C ASP A 145 -28.92 -18.38 -2.57
N ASP A 146 -29.02 -18.38 -3.90
CA ASP A 146 -29.75 -19.41 -4.62
C ASP A 146 -28.81 -20.61 -4.83
N PRO A 147 -28.96 -21.74 -4.10
CA PRO A 147 -28.06 -22.87 -4.22
C PRO A 147 -28.22 -23.60 -5.55
N SER A 148 -29.14 -23.19 -6.43
CA SER A 148 -29.47 -23.82 -7.71
C SER A 148 -29.01 -23.04 -8.95
N GLY A 149 -28.20 -21.97 -8.80
CA GLY A 149 -27.78 -21.12 -9.91
C GLY A 149 -26.78 -21.78 -10.85
N THR A 150 -27.28 -22.43 -11.88
CA THR A 150 -26.57 -22.82 -13.11
C THR A 150 -25.80 -21.60 -13.66
N GLN A 151 -24.47 -21.64 -13.57
CA GLN A 151 -23.60 -20.62 -14.17
C GLN A 151 -23.74 -20.64 -15.70
N ALA A 152 -24.52 -19.74 -16.24
CA ALA A 152 -24.48 -19.41 -17.65
C ALA A 152 -23.19 -18.63 -17.97
N ARG A 153 -22.26 -19.28 -18.69
CA ARG A 153 -21.11 -18.67 -19.33
C ARG A 153 -21.59 -17.59 -20.30
N GLY A 154 -21.15 -16.37 -20.14
CA GLY A 154 -21.23 -15.42 -21.23
C GLY A 154 -20.95 -13.98 -20.88
N LYS A 155 -19.80 -13.52 -21.34
CA LYS A 155 -19.41 -12.14 -21.62
C LYS A 155 -18.85 -11.29 -20.48
N LYS A 156 -17.51 -11.13 -20.52
CA LYS A 156 -16.74 -10.02 -19.95
C LYS A 156 -17.43 -8.68 -20.26
N ARG A 157 -17.85 -7.99 -19.22
CA ARG A 157 -18.07 -6.54 -19.29
C ARG A 157 -17.34 -5.87 -18.15
N GLY A 158 -16.61 -4.80 -18.49
CA GLY A 158 -15.85 -3.99 -17.56
C GLY A 158 -16.72 -3.48 -16.40
N HIS A 159 -16.11 -3.28 -15.25
CA HIS A 159 -16.68 -2.61 -14.10
C HIS A 159 -17.08 -1.17 -14.47
N THR A 160 -18.25 -1.03 -15.03
CA THR A 160 -19.09 0.14 -14.83
C THR A 160 -20.21 -0.33 -13.93
N HIS A 161 -20.36 0.30 -12.78
CA HIS A 161 -21.55 0.22 -11.95
C HIS A 161 -22.79 0.48 -12.84
N LYS A 162 -23.32 -0.56 -13.45
CA LYS A 162 -24.71 -0.55 -13.91
C LYS A 162 -25.48 -1.31 -12.87
N GLY A 163 -26.16 -0.53 -12.01
CA GLY A 163 -27.16 -1.02 -11.10
C GLY A 163 -28.09 -1.99 -11.81
N GLY A 164 -28.26 -3.17 -11.23
CA GLY A 164 -29.44 -3.97 -11.48
C GLY A 164 -30.64 -3.05 -11.23
N LYS A 165 -31.63 -3.11 -12.11
CA LYS A 165 -32.94 -2.46 -11.89
C LYS A 165 -33.59 -3.06 -10.65
N ASN A 166 -33.20 -2.56 -9.46
CA ASN A 166 -34.07 -2.44 -8.34
C ASN A 166 -34.59 -0.99 -8.41
N ASP A 167 -35.83 -0.80 -8.78
CA ASP A 167 -36.53 0.49 -8.82
C ASP A 167 -36.70 1.11 -7.40
N GLY A 168 -35.88 0.73 -6.43
CA GLY A 168 -35.87 1.23 -5.07
C GLY A 168 -34.83 2.34 -4.84
N PRO A 169 -35.04 3.20 -3.84
CA PRO A 169 -34.07 4.22 -3.45
C PRO A 169 -32.74 3.59 -3.04
N SER A 170 -31.62 4.24 -3.40
CA SER A 170 -30.27 3.77 -3.04
C SER A 170 -30.09 3.65 -1.53
N ASP A 171 -29.19 2.77 -1.08
CA ASP A 171 -28.95 2.56 0.35
C ASP A 171 -28.50 3.84 1.07
N ILE A 172 -27.69 4.68 0.40
CA ILE A 172 -27.29 5.97 0.97
C ILE A 172 -28.50 6.91 1.14
N TYR A 173 -29.44 6.88 0.21
CA TYR A 173 -30.68 7.66 0.32
C TYR A 173 -31.51 7.21 1.54
N ARG A 174 -31.62 5.89 1.78
CA ARG A 174 -32.33 5.32 2.94
C ARG A 174 -31.67 5.75 4.25
N ILE A 175 -30.33 5.70 4.32
CA ILE A 175 -29.57 6.11 5.51
C ILE A 175 -29.79 7.60 5.79
N ILE A 176 -29.64 8.47 4.79
CA ILE A 176 -29.82 9.92 4.98
C ILE A 176 -31.24 10.23 5.42
N LYS A 177 -32.25 9.62 4.80
CA LYS A 177 -33.65 9.78 5.23
C LYS A 177 -33.86 9.35 6.69
N MET A 178 -33.29 8.20 7.08
CA MET A 178 -33.35 7.73 8.48
C MET A 178 -32.65 8.70 9.45
N VAL A 179 -31.47 9.20 9.10
CA VAL A 179 -30.70 10.18 9.89
C VAL A 179 -31.52 11.44 10.11
N MET A 180 -32.17 11.95 9.07
CA MET A 180 -33.04 13.12 9.18
C MET A 180 -34.28 12.87 10.05
N MET A 181 -34.95 11.73 9.84
CA MET A 181 -36.15 11.37 10.65
C MET A 181 -35.82 11.18 12.14
N LYS A 182 -34.59 10.73 12.48
CA LYS A 182 -34.13 10.53 13.86
C LYS A 182 -33.49 11.78 14.47
N ASN A 183 -33.44 12.90 13.76
CA ASN A 183 -32.75 14.13 14.17
C ASN A 183 -31.25 13.89 14.50
N TYR A 184 -30.57 13.07 13.68
CA TYR A 184 -29.16 12.78 13.81
C TYR A 184 -28.30 13.67 12.90
N HIS A 185 -28.87 14.75 12.34
CA HIS A 185 -28.12 15.75 11.56
C HIS A 185 -27.38 16.74 12.48
N PRO A 186 -26.32 17.44 11.99
CA PRO A 186 -25.70 17.31 10.68
C PRO A 186 -24.94 16.00 10.54
N VAL A 187 -24.80 15.53 9.29
CA VAL A 187 -24.11 14.29 8.96
C VAL A 187 -22.98 14.53 7.96
N ILE A 188 -21.82 13.93 8.21
CA ILE A 188 -20.73 13.83 7.25
C ILE A 188 -20.73 12.42 6.65
N VAL A 189 -20.76 12.34 5.33
CA VAL A 189 -20.73 11.10 4.58
C VAL A 189 -19.36 10.98 3.91
N PHE A 190 -18.51 10.10 4.42
CA PHE A 190 -17.20 9.84 3.85
C PHE A 190 -17.28 8.87 2.67
N SER A 191 -16.75 9.30 1.54
CA SER A 191 -16.56 8.51 0.33
C SER A 191 -15.10 8.55 -0.08
N PHE A 192 -14.59 7.47 -0.70
CA PHE A 192 -13.16 7.34 -1.03
C PHE A 192 -12.81 7.80 -2.46
N SER A 193 -13.74 8.42 -3.17
CA SER A 193 -13.46 9.07 -4.44
C SER A 193 -14.25 10.36 -4.63
N LYS A 194 -13.65 11.34 -5.33
CA LYS A 194 -14.31 12.62 -5.69
C LYS A 194 -15.62 12.38 -6.44
N ARG A 195 -15.60 11.48 -7.43
CA ARG A 195 -16.77 11.14 -8.26
C ARG A 195 -17.91 10.52 -7.43
N GLU A 196 -17.58 9.72 -6.44
CA GLU A 196 -18.56 9.11 -5.56
C GLU A 196 -19.23 10.17 -4.67
N CYS A 197 -18.47 11.13 -4.12
CA CYS A 197 -19.02 12.27 -3.38
C CYS A 197 -20.06 13.04 -4.21
N GLU A 198 -19.68 13.43 -5.43
CA GLU A 198 -20.55 14.16 -6.34
C GLU A 198 -21.79 13.35 -6.76
N SER A 199 -21.61 12.07 -7.10
CA SER A 199 -22.69 11.17 -7.50
C SER A 199 -23.70 10.96 -6.36
N ASN A 200 -23.22 10.76 -5.14
CA ASN A 200 -24.07 10.60 -3.95
C ASN A 200 -24.86 11.88 -3.63
N ALA A 201 -24.21 13.05 -3.74
CA ALA A 201 -24.89 14.33 -3.56
C ALA A 201 -26.00 14.57 -4.61
N LEU A 202 -25.72 14.23 -5.87
CA LEU A 202 -26.71 14.34 -6.97
C LEU A 202 -27.91 13.39 -6.76
N GLN A 203 -27.71 12.20 -6.21
CA GLN A 203 -28.80 11.29 -5.85
C GLN A 203 -29.75 11.91 -4.80
N MET A 204 -29.22 12.78 -3.93
CA MET A 204 -30.00 13.49 -2.91
C MET A 204 -30.66 14.77 -3.45
N SER A 205 -30.44 15.16 -4.69
CA SER A 205 -30.93 16.42 -5.27
C SER A 205 -32.45 16.64 -5.23
N LYS A 206 -33.23 15.57 -5.00
CA LYS A 206 -34.69 15.65 -4.82
C LYS A 206 -35.12 15.91 -3.36
N LEU A 207 -34.18 15.78 -2.42
CA LEU A 207 -34.46 16.05 -0.99
C LEU A 207 -34.21 17.51 -0.69
N ASP A 208 -34.95 18.03 0.26
CA ASP A 208 -34.84 19.39 0.72
C ASP A 208 -34.82 19.40 2.24
N PHE A 209 -33.74 19.92 2.83
CA PHE A 209 -33.54 19.92 4.28
C PHE A 209 -33.54 21.31 4.89
N ASN A 210 -33.54 22.37 4.06
CA ASN A 210 -33.53 23.75 4.51
C ASN A 210 -34.91 24.41 4.32
N ASP A 211 -35.27 25.26 5.24
CA ASP A 211 -36.41 26.14 5.08
C ASP A 211 -36.10 27.32 4.12
N GLU A 212 -37.08 28.17 3.87
CA GLU A 212 -36.94 29.26 2.91
C GLU A 212 -35.96 30.32 3.38
N SER A 213 -35.92 30.62 4.69
CA SER A 213 -34.96 31.56 5.29
C SER A 213 -33.53 31.03 5.21
N GLU A 214 -33.32 29.76 5.50
CA GLU A 214 -31.99 29.11 5.37
C GLU A 214 -31.49 29.11 3.92
N ARG A 215 -32.38 28.88 2.93
CA ARG A 215 -32.03 28.95 1.50
C ARG A 215 -31.60 30.33 1.08
N ASP A 216 -32.24 31.36 1.56
CA ASP A 216 -31.89 32.75 1.26
C ASP A 216 -30.54 33.11 1.87
N MET A 217 -30.30 32.70 3.13
CA MET A 217 -28.96 32.89 3.77
C MET A 217 -27.85 32.17 2.98
N VAL A 218 -28.07 30.92 2.60
CA VAL A 218 -27.11 30.18 1.76
C VAL A 218 -26.83 30.93 0.45
N SER A 219 -27.88 31.45 -0.20
CA SER A 219 -27.76 32.20 -1.45
C SER A 219 -26.94 33.46 -1.26
N GLN A 220 -27.15 34.22 -0.18
CA GLN A 220 -26.40 35.43 0.13
C GLN A 220 -24.92 35.14 0.41
N VAL A 221 -24.65 34.17 1.28
CA VAL A 221 -23.25 33.80 1.60
C VAL A 221 -22.52 33.34 0.35
N PHE A 222 -23.15 32.49 -0.46
CA PHE A 222 -22.57 32.00 -1.70
C PHE A 222 -22.32 33.12 -2.71
N THR A 223 -23.28 34.01 -2.93
CA THR A 223 -23.15 35.14 -3.85
C THR A 223 -22.03 36.09 -3.41
N ASN A 224 -21.93 36.36 -2.11
CA ASN A 224 -20.88 37.19 -1.56
C ASN A 224 -19.50 36.56 -1.76
N ALA A 225 -19.37 35.24 -1.54
CA ALA A 225 -18.11 34.53 -1.76
C ALA A 225 -17.67 34.60 -3.22
N ILE A 226 -18.53 34.32 -4.18
CA ILE A 226 -18.18 34.34 -5.61
C ILE A 226 -18.04 35.77 -6.17
N SER A 227 -18.51 36.81 -5.45
CA SER A 227 -18.38 38.20 -5.92
C SER A 227 -16.92 38.63 -6.09
N SER A 228 -15.99 38.00 -5.36
CA SER A 228 -14.55 38.23 -5.48
C SER A 228 -13.92 37.63 -6.73
N LEU A 229 -14.64 36.73 -7.45
CA LEU A 229 -14.13 36.06 -8.67
C LEU A 229 -14.42 36.93 -9.91
N ASN A 230 -13.60 36.72 -10.96
CA ASN A 230 -13.82 37.29 -12.28
C ASN A 230 -15.13 36.76 -12.90
N GLU A 231 -15.69 37.45 -13.89
CA GLU A 231 -16.96 37.07 -14.55
C GLU A 231 -16.87 35.67 -15.21
N ASP A 232 -15.76 35.38 -15.87
CA ASP A 232 -15.53 34.07 -16.49
C ASP A 232 -15.48 32.93 -15.47
N ASP A 233 -14.82 33.15 -14.33
CA ASP A 233 -14.72 32.17 -13.27
C ASP A 233 -16.06 31.91 -12.57
N ARG A 234 -16.95 32.92 -12.48
CA ARG A 234 -18.32 32.74 -11.93
C ARG A 234 -19.19 31.83 -12.79
N GLN A 235 -18.87 31.69 -14.07
CA GLN A 235 -19.60 30.83 -14.99
C GLN A 235 -19.12 29.38 -15.01
N LEU A 236 -18.08 29.04 -14.24
CA LEU A 236 -17.58 27.67 -14.19
C LEU A 236 -18.68 26.68 -13.81
N PRO A 237 -18.78 25.53 -14.51
CA PRO A 237 -19.80 24.52 -14.25
C PRO A 237 -19.84 24.06 -12.79
N GLN A 238 -18.68 24.00 -12.12
CA GLN A 238 -18.59 23.61 -10.72
C GLN A 238 -19.34 24.57 -9.79
N ILE A 239 -19.28 25.89 -10.04
CA ILE A 239 -19.99 26.91 -9.27
C ILE A 239 -21.50 26.82 -9.50
N GLN A 240 -21.91 26.68 -10.75
CA GLN A 240 -23.33 26.62 -11.12
C GLN A 240 -24.02 25.36 -10.60
N GLN A 241 -23.32 24.23 -10.57
CA GLN A 241 -23.89 22.95 -10.13
C GLN A 241 -23.97 22.82 -8.58
N LEU A 242 -23.12 23.51 -7.83
CA LEU A 242 -23.11 23.44 -6.38
C LEU A 242 -24.23 24.22 -5.72
N LEU A 243 -24.55 25.43 -6.17
CA LEU A 243 -25.53 26.29 -5.53
C LEU A 243 -26.92 25.64 -5.34
N PRO A 244 -27.49 24.92 -6.33
CA PRO A 244 -28.77 24.22 -6.15
C PRO A 244 -28.76 23.17 -5.03
N LEU A 245 -27.63 22.49 -4.80
CA LEU A 245 -27.47 21.51 -3.73
C LEU A 245 -27.32 22.20 -2.37
N LEU A 246 -26.46 23.23 -2.29
CA LEU A 246 -26.22 24.00 -1.07
C LEU A 246 -27.52 24.63 -0.52
N ARG A 247 -28.36 25.21 -1.38
CA ARG A 247 -29.65 25.75 -1.01
C ARG A 247 -30.56 24.72 -0.33
N ARG A 248 -30.43 23.45 -0.68
CA ARG A 248 -31.17 22.32 -0.10
C ARG A 248 -30.52 21.72 1.16
N GLY A 249 -29.45 22.34 1.66
CA GLY A 249 -28.71 21.84 2.81
C GLY A 249 -27.77 20.67 2.54
N ILE A 250 -27.39 20.46 1.26
CA ILE A 250 -26.50 19.37 0.80
C ILE A 250 -25.18 19.97 0.31
N GLY A 251 -24.07 19.60 0.94
CA GLY A 251 -22.72 20.02 0.57
C GLY A 251 -21.89 18.88 -0.01
N VAL A 252 -20.87 19.25 -0.78
CA VAL A 252 -19.83 18.34 -1.30
C VAL A 252 -18.47 18.96 -0.99
N HIS A 253 -17.55 18.19 -0.42
CA HIS A 253 -16.21 18.69 -0.08
C HIS A 253 -15.12 17.69 -0.45
N HIS A 254 -14.26 18.04 -1.41
CA HIS A 254 -13.12 17.24 -1.84
C HIS A 254 -12.02 18.10 -2.48
N GLY A 255 -10.81 17.56 -2.61
CA GLY A 255 -9.65 18.27 -3.14
C GLY A 255 -9.74 18.73 -4.62
N GLY A 256 -10.79 18.36 -5.35
CA GLY A 256 -11.04 18.85 -6.72
C GLY A 256 -11.89 20.12 -6.80
N LEU A 257 -12.37 20.66 -5.66
CA LEU A 257 -13.10 21.91 -5.62
C LEU A 257 -12.16 23.11 -5.58
N LEU A 258 -12.62 24.23 -6.13
CA LEU A 258 -11.91 25.52 -5.99
C LEU A 258 -11.78 25.89 -4.50
N PRO A 259 -10.65 26.48 -4.07
CA PRO A 259 -10.45 26.89 -2.68
C PRO A 259 -11.59 27.71 -2.12
N ILE A 260 -12.06 28.72 -2.85
CA ILE A 260 -13.20 29.56 -2.43
C ILE A 260 -14.48 28.76 -2.20
N MET A 261 -14.71 27.71 -3.00
CA MET A 261 -15.88 26.84 -2.84
C MET A 261 -15.76 25.98 -1.57
N LYS A 262 -14.57 25.44 -1.29
CA LYS A 262 -14.32 24.68 -0.05
C LYS A 262 -14.58 25.55 1.17
N GLU A 263 -13.98 26.74 1.22
CA GLU A 263 -14.17 27.70 2.31
C GLU A 263 -15.64 28.08 2.50
N THR A 264 -16.36 28.34 1.41
CA THR A 264 -17.80 28.64 1.46
C THR A 264 -18.61 27.49 2.06
N ILE A 265 -18.33 26.25 1.63
CA ILE A 265 -19.00 25.05 2.13
C ILE A 265 -18.67 24.83 3.63
N GLU A 266 -17.45 25.07 4.02
CA GLU A 266 -16.99 25.01 5.40
C GLU A 266 -17.74 25.99 6.31
N VAL A 267 -17.84 27.24 5.90
CA VAL A 267 -18.63 28.27 6.61
C VAL A 267 -20.09 27.86 6.70
N LEU A 268 -20.72 27.46 5.60
CA LEU A 268 -22.12 27.05 5.59
C LEU A 268 -22.38 25.81 6.47
N PHE A 269 -21.44 24.88 6.55
CA PHE A 269 -21.55 23.71 7.41
C PHE A 269 -21.40 24.09 8.90
N GLN A 270 -20.47 24.98 9.22
CA GLN A 270 -20.23 25.48 10.57
C GLN A 270 -21.44 26.23 11.10
N GLU A 271 -22.09 27.05 10.27
CA GLU A 271 -23.30 27.78 10.60
C GLU A 271 -24.56 26.88 10.64
N GLY A 272 -24.44 25.58 10.39
CA GLY A 272 -25.52 24.61 10.42
C GLY A 272 -26.50 24.73 9.25
N LEU A 273 -26.17 25.47 8.21
CA LEU A 273 -26.94 25.63 6.99
C LEU A 273 -26.83 24.42 6.05
N LEU A 274 -25.83 23.58 6.25
CA LEU A 274 -25.73 22.28 5.57
C LEU A 274 -26.05 21.16 6.55
N LYS A 275 -27.02 20.34 6.20
CA LYS A 275 -27.49 19.21 7.05
C LYS A 275 -26.76 17.92 6.67
N VAL A 276 -26.31 17.81 5.40
CA VAL A 276 -25.56 16.67 4.85
C VAL A 276 -24.33 17.17 4.11
N LEU A 277 -23.17 16.61 4.43
CA LEU A 277 -21.92 16.90 3.75
C LEU A 277 -21.30 15.60 3.22
N PHE A 278 -21.17 15.48 1.90
CA PHE A 278 -20.41 14.40 1.24
C PHE A 278 -18.96 14.81 1.12
N ALA A 279 -18.07 14.07 1.75
CA ALA A 279 -16.67 14.46 1.84
C ALA A 279 -15.71 13.30 1.54
N THR A 280 -14.52 13.62 1.02
CA THR A 280 -13.40 12.67 0.99
C THR A 280 -12.68 12.66 2.33
N GLU A 281 -11.83 11.64 2.55
CA GLU A 281 -11.08 11.49 3.82
C GLU A 281 -10.26 12.72 4.20
N THR A 282 -9.83 13.52 3.22
CA THR A 282 -9.09 14.78 3.45
C THR A 282 -9.85 15.78 4.33
N PHE A 283 -11.18 15.73 4.35
CA PHE A 283 -12.00 16.55 5.24
C PHE A 283 -11.85 16.18 6.73
N SER A 284 -11.48 14.94 7.03
CA SER A 284 -11.21 14.51 8.40
C SER A 284 -9.94 15.11 8.99
N ILE A 285 -9.12 15.72 8.13
CA ILE A 285 -7.78 16.18 8.40
C ILE A 285 -7.81 17.72 8.46
N GLY A 286 -7.34 18.32 9.57
CA GLY A 286 -7.08 19.75 9.68
C GLY A 286 -8.30 20.67 9.89
N LEU A 287 -9.53 20.22 9.67
CA LEU A 287 -10.73 21.04 9.89
C LEU A 287 -11.46 20.61 11.18
N ASN A 288 -11.68 21.54 12.10
CA ASN A 288 -12.46 21.26 13.32
C ASN A 288 -13.95 21.44 13.06
N MET A 289 -14.53 20.57 12.24
CA MET A 289 -15.94 20.60 11.87
C MET A 289 -16.61 19.28 12.27
N PRO A 290 -17.04 19.17 13.54
CA PRO A 290 -17.73 17.97 14.00
C PRO A 290 -19.18 17.94 13.52
N ALA A 291 -19.68 16.74 13.28
CA ALA A 291 -21.08 16.46 12.99
C ALA A 291 -21.67 15.58 14.09
N LYS A 292 -23.00 15.48 14.19
CA LYS A 292 -23.64 14.52 15.09
C LYS A 292 -23.42 13.08 14.61
N THR A 293 -23.46 12.89 13.28
CA THR A 293 -23.35 11.58 12.64
C THR A 293 -22.25 11.56 11.60
N VAL A 294 -21.55 10.45 11.53
CA VAL A 294 -20.60 10.11 10.45
C VAL A 294 -21.06 8.84 9.76
N VAL A 295 -21.05 8.84 8.44
CA VAL A 295 -21.41 7.67 7.61
C VAL A 295 -20.21 7.32 6.72
N PHE A 296 -19.83 6.06 6.68
CA PHE A 296 -18.86 5.53 5.72
C PHE A 296 -19.61 4.82 4.60
N THR A 297 -19.40 5.24 3.35
CA THR A 297 -20.04 4.61 2.19
C THR A 297 -19.45 3.24 1.85
N SER A 298 -18.22 2.99 2.30
CA SER A 298 -17.51 1.71 2.17
C SER A 298 -16.57 1.53 3.35
N VAL A 299 -16.21 0.29 3.65
CA VAL A 299 -15.20 -0.09 4.63
C VAL A 299 -13.87 -0.48 3.97
N ARG A 300 -13.80 -0.41 2.65
CA ARG A 300 -12.58 -0.63 1.85
C ARG A 300 -12.25 0.59 1.01
N LYS A 301 -10.96 0.83 0.82
CA LYS A 301 -10.46 1.92 -0.01
C LYS A 301 -9.29 1.45 -0.88
N PHE A 302 -9.05 2.18 -1.98
CA PHE A 302 -7.88 2.01 -2.82
C PHE A 302 -6.77 2.94 -2.31
N ASP A 303 -5.61 2.39 -1.95
CA ASP A 303 -4.47 3.13 -1.40
C ASP A 303 -3.45 3.61 -2.45
N GLY A 304 -3.80 3.49 -3.74
CA GLY A 304 -2.91 3.76 -4.87
C GLY A 304 -2.26 2.50 -5.45
N LYS A 305 -2.22 1.39 -4.70
CA LYS A 305 -1.66 0.09 -5.12
C LYS A 305 -2.73 -1.00 -5.15
N GLU A 306 -3.47 -1.16 -4.05
CA GLU A 306 -4.45 -2.22 -3.87
C GLU A 306 -5.71 -1.76 -3.12
N MET A 307 -6.78 -2.56 -3.23
CA MET A 307 -7.99 -2.38 -2.41
C MET A 307 -7.78 -3.03 -1.05
N ARG A 308 -7.75 -2.23 0.02
CA ARG A 308 -7.57 -2.70 1.39
C ARG A 308 -8.70 -2.22 2.32
N TRP A 309 -8.79 -2.84 3.48
CA TRP A 309 -9.65 -2.35 4.55
C TRP A 309 -9.15 -1.00 5.06
N VAL A 310 -10.08 -0.14 5.49
CA VAL A 310 -9.76 1.11 6.20
C VAL A 310 -8.96 0.75 7.45
N SER A 311 -7.80 1.40 7.65
CA SER A 311 -6.99 1.16 8.84
C SER A 311 -7.68 1.68 10.11
N SER A 312 -7.26 1.19 11.27
CA SER A 312 -7.77 1.66 12.54
C SER A 312 -7.53 3.17 12.74
N GLY A 313 -6.35 3.65 12.38
CA GLY A 313 -6.01 5.08 12.48
C GLY A 313 -6.90 5.96 11.60
N GLU A 314 -7.09 5.58 10.33
CA GLU A 314 -8.00 6.28 9.41
C GLU A 314 -9.44 6.27 9.92
N TYR A 315 -9.88 5.12 10.41
CA TYR A 315 -11.22 4.97 10.98
C TYR A 315 -11.44 5.87 12.20
N ILE A 316 -10.49 5.86 13.15
CA ILE A 316 -10.55 6.69 14.37
C ILE A 316 -10.59 8.17 14.00
N GLN A 317 -9.78 8.61 13.04
CA GLN A 317 -9.72 10.00 12.60
C GLN A 317 -11.04 10.47 11.97
N MET A 318 -11.62 9.68 11.08
CA MET A 318 -12.90 10.00 10.42
C MET A 318 -14.07 9.86 11.38
N SER A 319 -14.17 8.77 12.14
CA SER A 319 -15.23 8.56 13.13
C SER A 319 -15.15 9.57 14.28
N GLY A 320 -13.93 10.07 14.55
CA GLY A 320 -13.67 11.14 15.50
C GLY A 320 -14.43 12.44 15.23
N ARG A 321 -14.88 12.65 14.01
CA ARG A 321 -15.73 13.79 13.65
C ARG A 321 -17.19 13.64 14.11
N ALA A 322 -17.60 12.47 14.59
CA ALA A 322 -18.93 12.26 15.14
C ALA A 322 -19.02 12.75 16.59
N GLY A 323 -20.13 13.42 16.93
CA GLY A 323 -20.41 13.94 18.27
C GLY A 323 -19.81 15.32 18.53
N ARG A 324 -20.64 16.35 18.59
CA ARG A 324 -20.26 17.74 18.89
C ARG A 324 -20.18 17.92 20.40
N ARG A 325 -19.00 18.30 20.89
CA ARG A 325 -18.78 18.54 22.31
C ARG A 325 -19.70 19.64 22.84
N GLY A 326 -20.39 19.39 23.95
CA GLY A 326 -21.32 20.34 24.59
C GLY A 326 -22.69 20.44 23.93
N LEU A 327 -22.91 19.81 22.75
CA LEU A 327 -24.16 19.83 22.02
C LEU A 327 -24.84 18.46 21.94
N ASP A 328 -24.03 17.41 21.74
CA ASP A 328 -24.52 16.04 21.55
C ASP A 328 -24.14 15.16 22.74
N GLU A 329 -25.09 14.39 23.26
CA GLU A 329 -24.82 13.39 24.30
C GLU A 329 -23.95 12.24 23.80
N ARG A 330 -24.06 11.93 22.51
CA ARG A 330 -23.31 10.85 21.82
C ARG A 330 -23.15 11.14 20.34
N GLY A 331 -22.05 10.64 19.78
CA GLY A 331 -21.82 10.62 18.33
C GLY A 331 -22.30 9.30 17.73
N VAL A 332 -22.84 9.35 16.53
CA VAL A 332 -23.32 8.18 15.76
C VAL A 332 -22.39 7.93 14.59
N VAL A 333 -21.90 6.70 14.46
CA VAL A 333 -21.06 6.27 13.33
C VAL A 333 -21.76 5.12 12.64
N ILE A 334 -21.99 5.23 11.33
CA ILE A 334 -22.66 4.21 10.53
C ILE A 334 -21.70 3.75 9.42
N MET A 335 -21.43 2.46 9.36
CA MET A 335 -20.60 1.84 8.32
C MET A 335 -21.50 1.05 7.37
N MET A 336 -21.48 1.39 6.09
CA MET A 336 -22.12 0.59 5.06
C MET A 336 -21.21 -0.58 4.69
N ILE A 337 -21.75 -1.79 4.67
CA ILE A 337 -21.02 -3.00 4.32
C ILE A 337 -21.71 -3.67 3.13
N ASP A 338 -20.94 -3.98 2.11
CA ASP A 338 -21.36 -4.70 0.88
C ASP A 338 -20.69 -6.07 0.72
N GLU A 339 -19.66 -6.34 1.51
CA GLU A 339 -18.90 -7.60 1.54
C GLU A 339 -18.90 -8.22 2.94
N LYS A 340 -18.78 -9.54 3.01
CA LYS A 340 -18.62 -10.26 4.27
C LYS A 340 -17.30 -9.85 4.92
N MET A 341 -17.40 -9.37 6.15
CA MET A 341 -16.26 -8.97 6.98
C MET A 341 -16.13 -9.93 8.15
N GLU A 342 -14.91 -10.36 8.45
CA GLU A 342 -14.65 -11.17 9.64
C GLU A 342 -14.76 -10.34 10.92
N PRO A 343 -15.26 -10.92 12.03
CA PRO A 343 -15.36 -10.21 13.32
C PRO A 343 -14.01 -9.65 13.80
N ALA A 344 -12.90 -10.34 13.52
CA ALA A 344 -11.56 -9.90 13.88
C ALA A 344 -11.17 -8.61 13.14
N VAL A 345 -11.48 -8.52 11.85
CA VAL A 345 -11.24 -7.32 11.03
C VAL A 345 -12.07 -6.15 11.54
N ALA A 346 -13.36 -6.37 11.81
CA ALA A 346 -14.24 -5.33 12.36
C ALA A 346 -13.76 -4.83 13.73
N LYS A 347 -13.37 -5.73 14.63
CA LYS A 347 -12.80 -5.39 15.93
C LYS A 347 -11.49 -4.63 15.78
N GLY A 348 -10.61 -5.09 14.90
CA GLY A 348 -9.34 -4.43 14.60
C GLY A 348 -9.54 -3.02 14.07
N MET A 349 -10.50 -2.80 13.17
CA MET A 349 -10.79 -1.49 12.60
C MET A 349 -11.38 -0.52 13.64
N VAL A 350 -12.36 -0.98 14.47
CA VAL A 350 -13.10 -0.10 15.39
C VAL A 350 -12.38 0.08 16.73
N LYS A 351 -11.67 -0.96 17.21
CA LYS A 351 -10.98 -1.00 18.51
C LYS A 351 -9.48 -1.17 18.40
N GLY A 352 -8.94 -1.20 17.19
CA GLY A 352 -7.49 -1.30 16.98
C GLY A 352 -6.77 -0.07 17.52
N GLU A 353 -5.49 -0.23 17.72
CA GLU A 353 -4.61 0.88 18.09
C GLU A 353 -4.46 1.84 16.91
N SER A 354 -4.24 3.11 17.22
CA SER A 354 -3.84 4.09 16.22
C SER A 354 -2.51 3.70 15.59
N ASP A 355 -2.27 4.14 14.36
CA ASP A 355 -1.01 3.86 13.66
C ASP A 355 0.17 4.48 14.44
N ARG A 356 1.25 3.72 14.58
CA ARG A 356 2.49 4.21 15.19
C ARG A 356 3.07 5.36 14.36
N MET A 357 3.67 6.30 15.03
CA MET A 357 4.42 7.37 14.41
C MET A 357 5.82 6.86 14.06
N ASN A 358 6.00 6.41 12.83
CA ASN A 358 7.29 6.04 12.28
C ASN A 358 7.82 7.19 11.45
N SER A 359 9.13 7.38 11.47
CA SER A 359 9.79 8.39 10.64
C SER A 359 9.56 8.08 9.15
N ALA A 360 9.22 9.12 8.40
CA ALA A 360 9.19 9.14 6.95
C ALA A 360 10.43 9.82 6.34
N PHE A 361 11.47 9.99 7.13
CA PHE A 361 12.68 10.70 6.71
C PHE A 361 13.34 10.04 5.50
N HIS A 362 13.60 10.85 4.49
CA HIS A 362 14.34 10.46 3.29
C HIS A 362 15.16 11.65 2.77
N LEU A 363 16.30 11.35 2.20
CA LEU A 363 17.15 12.37 1.60
C LEU A 363 16.54 12.89 0.29
N SER A 364 16.53 14.22 0.11
CA SER A 364 16.26 14.85 -1.18
C SER A 364 17.46 15.72 -1.60
N TYR A 365 17.58 16.00 -2.88
CA TYR A 365 18.63 16.89 -3.37
C TYR A 365 18.42 18.32 -2.88
N ASN A 366 17.15 18.77 -2.87
CA ASN A 366 16.77 20.09 -2.34
C ASN A 366 17.18 20.23 -0.87
N MET A 367 16.91 19.23 -0.01
CA MET A 367 17.34 19.20 1.39
C MET A 367 18.86 19.36 1.50
N ILE A 368 19.63 18.52 0.78
CA ILE A 368 21.09 18.52 0.85
C ILE A 368 21.65 19.90 0.43
N LEU A 369 21.16 20.46 -0.68
CA LEU A 369 21.59 21.76 -1.18
C LEU A 369 21.27 22.90 -0.18
N ASN A 370 20.08 22.88 0.41
CA ASN A 370 19.71 23.89 1.40
C ASN A 370 20.54 23.77 2.68
N LEU A 371 20.77 22.54 3.19
CA LEU A 371 21.62 22.32 4.37
C LEU A 371 23.07 22.77 4.15
N LEU A 372 23.60 22.60 2.94
CA LEU A 372 24.94 23.12 2.61
C LEU A 372 25.02 24.66 2.57
N ARG A 373 23.89 25.36 2.59
CA ARG A 373 23.82 26.84 2.68
C ARG A 373 23.67 27.35 4.11
N VAL A 374 23.18 26.50 5.02
CA VAL A 374 22.95 26.87 6.43
C VAL A 374 24.26 26.75 7.20
N GLU A 375 24.67 27.82 7.89
CA GLU A 375 25.84 27.80 8.76
C GLU A 375 25.62 26.91 9.98
N GLY A 376 26.58 26.04 10.29
CA GLY A 376 26.57 25.21 11.49
C GLY A 376 25.76 23.93 11.38
N VAL A 377 25.06 23.66 10.27
CA VAL A 377 24.29 22.44 10.06
C VAL A 377 24.77 21.73 8.80
N SER A 378 25.17 20.49 8.93
CA SER A 378 25.56 19.65 7.79
C SER A 378 24.46 18.63 7.45
N PRO A 379 24.42 18.11 6.22
CA PRO A 379 23.53 17.01 5.88
C PRO A 379 23.77 15.74 6.74
N GLU A 380 25.01 15.53 7.17
CA GLU A 380 25.39 14.45 8.09
C GLU A 380 24.76 14.65 9.48
N TYR A 381 24.79 15.87 10.01
CA TYR A 381 24.13 16.23 11.27
C TYR A 381 22.62 15.93 11.22
N MET A 382 21.97 16.29 10.11
CA MET A 382 20.54 16.01 9.92
C MET A 382 20.25 14.50 9.97
N LEU A 383 21.08 13.67 9.31
CA LEU A 383 20.95 12.21 9.35
C LEU A 383 21.14 11.65 10.76
N GLU A 384 22.10 12.17 11.52
CA GLU A 384 22.38 11.72 12.88
C GLU A 384 21.24 12.04 13.84
N LYS A 385 20.63 13.21 13.69
CA LYS A 385 19.58 13.71 14.58
C LYS A 385 18.16 13.31 14.16
N CYS A 386 17.94 12.73 12.96
CA CYS A 386 16.61 12.39 12.49
C CYS A 386 15.95 11.29 13.33
N PHE A 387 14.62 11.30 13.37
CA PHE A 387 13.83 10.34 14.13
C PHE A 387 14.00 8.91 13.60
N PHE A 388 14.26 8.77 12.30
CA PHE A 388 14.59 7.48 11.69
C PHE A 388 15.81 6.82 12.33
N THR A 389 16.90 7.57 12.48
CA THR A 389 18.13 7.07 13.15
C THR A 389 17.86 6.77 14.61
N PHE A 390 17.12 7.65 15.32
CA PHE A 390 16.73 7.43 16.70
C PHE A 390 15.94 6.15 16.89
N GLN A 391 14.93 5.89 16.04
CA GLN A 391 14.12 4.68 16.09
C GLN A 391 14.93 3.41 15.81
N ASN A 392 15.89 3.47 14.90
CA ASN A 392 16.78 2.35 14.60
C ASN A 392 17.74 2.08 15.77
N ASP A 393 18.34 3.12 16.33
CA ASP A 393 19.23 3.01 17.48
C ASP A 393 18.53 2.40 18.70
N SER A 394 17.29 2.78 18.95
CA SER A 394 16.52 2.26 20.10
C SER A 394 16.20 0.77 20.00
N ASN A 395 16.21 0.19 18.81
CA ASN A 395 16.00 -1.24 18.60
C ASN A 395 17.28 -2.09 18.76
N ILE A 396 18.48 -1.48 18.71
CA ILE A 396 19.76 -2.18 18.80
C ILE A 396 19.88 -2.99 20.11
N PRO A 397 19.62 -2.46 21.30
CA PRO A 397 19.73 -3.21 22.55
C PRO A 397 18.81 -4.44 22.60
N GLN A 398 17.64 -4.35 21.98
CA GLN A 398 16.71 -5.47 21.90
C GLN A 398 17.26 -6.58 20.99
N TYR A 399 17.77 -6.21 19.81
CA TYR A 399 18.40 -7.15 18.89
C TYR A 399 19.66 -7.79 19.48
N GLU A 400 20.48 -7.03 20.22
CA GLU A 400 21.66 -7.54 20.90
C GLU A 400 21.30 -8.55 22.02
N LYS A 401 20.23 -8.27 22.76
CA LYS A 401 19.72 -9.18 23.79
C LYS A 401 19.19 -10.48 23.17
N GLU A 402 18.40 -10.37 22.11
CA GLU A 402 17.89 -11.53 21.38
C GLU A 402 19.03 -12.33 20.74
N LEU A 403 20.03 -11.64 20.20
CA LEU A 403 21.24 -12.25 19.65
C LEU A 403 22.01 -13.04 20.71
N ALA A 404 22.20 -12.46 21.91
CA ALA A 404 22.89 -13.12 23.02
C ALA A 404 22.14 -14.38 23.47
N GLN A 405 20.80 -14.35 23.50
CA GLN A 405 19.99 -15.51 23.87
C GLN A 405 20.14 -16.63 22.80
N LEU A 406 20.02 -16.29 21.51
CA LEU A 406 20.17 -17.28 20.45
C LEU A 406 21.60 -17.85 20.34
N GLU A 407 22.62 -17.04 20.64
CA GLU A 407 24.02 -17.51 20.69
C GLU A 407 24.24 -18.45 21.88
N GLN A 408 23.56 -18.23 23.02
CA GLN A 408 23.58 -19.14 24.15
C GLN A 408 22.89 -20.45 23.80
N GLU A 409 21.67 -20.42 23.25
CA GLU A 409 20.96 -21.60 22.77
C GLU A 409 21.80 -22.42 21.80
N LYS A 410 22.51 -21.74 20.89
CA LYS A 410 23.44 -22.39 19.92
C LYS A 410 24.58 -23.12 20.68
N LYS A 411 25.16 -22.54 21.75
CA LYS A 411 26.24 -23.16 22.53
C LYS A 411 25.77 -24.38 23.29
N GLU A 412 24.55 -24.34 23.81
CA GLU A 412 23.95 -25.45 24.59
C GLU A 412 23.53 -26.61 23.67
N MET A 413 23.31 -26.37 22.38
CA MET A 413 22.91 -27.38 21.41
C MET A 413 24.12 -28.15 20.88
N VAL A 414 24.45 -29.25 21.55
CA VAL A 414 25.50 -30.20 21.11
C VAL A 414 24.92 -31.20 20.13
N VAL A 415 25.54 -31.33 18.95
CA VAL A 415 25.20 -32.32 17.93
C VAL A 415 26.34 -33.32 17.82
N GLU A 416 26.02 -34.60 17.90
CA GLU A 416 27.02 -35.66 17.75
C GLU A 416 27.55 -35.73 16.30
N ASN A 417 28.84 -35.89 16.11
CA ASN A 417 29.52 -35.93 14.81
C ASN A 417 29.20 -34.72 13.93
N GLU A 418 29.29 -33.51 14.52
CA GLU A 418 28.86 -32.27 13.85
C GLU A 418 29.57 -32.01 12.51
N GLU A 419 30.85 -32.36 12.36
CA GLU A 419 31.57 -32.16 11.12
C GLU A 419 31.05 -33.04 9.99
N ASP A 420 30.79 -34.32 10.29
CA ASP A 420 30.28 -35.25 9.30
C ASP A 420 28.84 -34.93 8.87
N ILE A 421 27.96 -34.56 9.84
CA ILE A 421 26.58 -34.20 9.50
C ILE A 421 26.52 -32.86 8.76
N ALA A 422 27.42 -31.91 9.05
CA ALA A 422 27.53 -30.67 8.32
C ALA A 422 27.94 -30.92 6.85
N ALA A 423 28.93 -31.80 6.58
CA ALA A 423 29.29 -32.18 5.25
C ALA A 423 28.16 -32.88 4.48
N TYR A 424 27.45 -33.79 5.16
CA TYR A 424 26.26 -34.45 4.61
C TYR A 424 25.16 -33.45 4.25
N TYR A 425 24.87 -32.51 5.17
CA TYR A 425 23.87 -31.46 4.97
C TYR A 425 24.23 -30.54 3.78
N GLU A 426 25.49 -30.13 3.66
CA GLU A 426 25.92 -29.25 2.58
C GLU A 426 25.82 -29.93 1.22
N ILE A 427 26.19 -31.22 1.11
CA ILE A 427 25.98 -32.01 -0.11
C ILE A 427 24.51 -32.07 -0.47
N ARG A 428 23.63 -32.38 0.51
CA ARG A 428 22.19 -32.46 0.29
C ARG A 428 21.60 -31.11 -0.15
N LYS A 429 21.98 -30.04 0.52
CA LYS A 429 21.58 -28.67 0.15
C LYS A 429 22.01 -28.26 -1.25
N GLN A 430 23.22 -28.63 -1.67
CA GLN A 430 23.69 -28.39 -3.03
C GLN A 430 22.87 -29.19 -4.04
N ILE A 431 22.55 -30.44 -3.77
CA ILE A 431 21.66 -31.25 -4.62
C ILE A 431 20.29 -30.59 -4.73
N ASP A 432 19.68 -30.17 -3.62
CA ASP A 432 18.37 -29.50 -3.61
C ASP A 432 18.40 -28.21 -4.42
N THR A 433 19.47 -27.38 -4.27
CA THR A 433 19.64 -26.14 -5.01
C THR A 433 19.78 -26.41 -6.52
N TYR A 434 20.66 -27.31 -6.92
CA TYR A 434 20.86 -27.63 -8.34
C TYR A 434 19.63 -28.32 -8.95
N THR A 435 18.91 -29.12 -8.18
CA THR A 435 17.64 -29.71 -8.62
C THR A 435 16.58 -28.65 -8.85
N GLN A 436 16.55 -27.61 -8.01
CA GLN A 436 15.67 -26.46 -8.21
C GLN A 436 16.05 -25.68 -9.47
N ASP A 437 17.34 -25.42 -9.70
CA ASP A 437 17.82 -24.77 -10.92
C ASP A 437 17.48 -25.57 -12.19
N VAL A 438 17.63 -26.91 -12.15
CA VAL A 438 17.21 -27.81 -13.24
C VAL A 438 15.70 -27.70 -13.49
N ARG A 439 14.92 -27.68 -12.42
CA ARG A 439 13.45 -27.54 -12.47
C ARG A 439 13.02 -26.21 -13.08
N ASP A 440 13.67 -25.12 -12.69
CA ASP A 440 13.38 -23.77 -13.21
C ASP A 440 13.64 -23.69 -14.72
N VAL A 441 14.72 -24.30 -15.19
CA VAL A 441 15.02 -24.40 -16.63
C VAL A 441 13.99 -25.31 -17.35
N MET A 442 13.66 -26.46 -16.80
CA MET A 442 12.67 -27.39 -17.39
C MET A 442 11.27 -26.76 -17.50
N ASN A 443 10.89 -25.99 -16.49
CA ASN A 443 9.58 -25.33 -16.40
C ASN A 443 9.54 -24.00 -17.17
N HIS A 444 10.67 -23.56 -17.75
CA HIS A 444 10.66 -22.38 -18.60
C HIS A 444 9.73 -22.59 -19.80
N PRO A 445 8.87 -21.61 -20.16
CA PRO A 445 7.86 -21.75 -21.21
C PRO A 445 8.39 -22.33 -22.52
N THR A 446 9.60 -21.96 -22.93
CA THR A 446 10.25 -22.43 -24.15
C THR A 446 10.40 -23.95 -24.22
N TYR A 447 10.69 -24.59 -23.07
CA TYR A 447 10.94 -26.04 -22.99
C TYR A 447 9.70 -26.81 -22.52
N ALA A 448 8.90 -26.26 -21.60
CA ALA A 448 7.77 -26.94 -21.00
C ALA A 448 6.52 -26.99 -21.89
N LEU A 449 6.18 -25.89 -22.59
CA LEU A 449 4.91 -25.78 -23.34
C LEU A 449 4.66 -26.86 -24.38
N PRO A 450 5.66 -27.35 -25.18
CA PRO A 450 5.45 -28.43 -26.14
C PRO A 450 4.94 -29.72 -25.51
N PHE A 451 5.27 -29.94 -24.24
CA PHE A 451 4.93 -31.16 -23.49
C PHE A 451 3.67 -31.03 -22.63
N LEU A 452 3.24 -29.83 -22.33
CA LEU A 452 2.06 -29.53 -21.49
C LEU A 452 0.72 -29.58 -22.28
N GLN A 453 0.55 -30.68 -23.01
CA GLN A 453 -0.68 -30.95 -23.78
C GLN A 453 -1.76 -31.58 -22.88
N PRO A 454 -3.05 -31.41 -23.22
CA PRO A 454 -4.15 -32.03 -22.48
C PRO A 454 -3.96 -33.56 -22.32
N GLY A 455 -4.15 -34.04 -21.10
CA GLY A 455 -3.93 -35.44 -20.75
C GLY A 455 -2.56 -35.79 -20.22
N ARG A 456 -1.59 -34.89 -20.26
CA ARG A 456 -0.22 -35.11 -19.73
C ARG A 456 -0.27 -35.28 -18.21
N LEU A 457 0.42 -36.29 -17.69
CA LEU A 457 0.63 -36.47 -16.27
C LEU A 457 1.79 -35.57 -15.81
N ALA A 458 1.53 -34.74 -14.78
CA ALA A 458 2.50 -33.89 -14.13
C ALA A 458 2.40 -34.06 -12.60
N HIS A 459 3.52 -34.11 -11.93
CA HIS A 459 3.59 -34.11 -10.48
C HIS A 459 3.58 -32.66 -9.99
N ILE A 460 2.64 -32.32 -9.14
CA ILE A 460 2.43 -30.94 -8.69
C ILE A 460 2.78 -30.83 -7.21
N LYS A 461 3.68 -29.92 -6.92
CA LYS A 461 4.10 -29.55 -5.57
C LYS A 461 4.14 -28.04 -5.44
N TYR A 462 3.47 -27.53 -4.44
CA TYR A 462 3.43 -26.11 -4.18
C TYR A 462 3.79 -25.85 -2.71
N ASP A 463 4.88 -25.14 -2.50
CA ASP A 463 5.45 -24.88 -1.19
C ASP A 463 5.74 -26.20 -0.43
N SER A 464 5.20 -26.39 0.74
CA SER A 464 5.33 -27.64 1.51
C SER A 464 4.25 -28.70 1.18
N MET A 465 3.32 -28.39 0.28
CA MET A 465 2.17 -29.26 -0.05
C MET A 465 2.45 -30.06 -1.33
N ASP A 466 2.43 -31.38 -1.20
CA ASP A 466 2.53 -32.32 -2.33
C ASP A 466 1.13 -32.82 -2.73
N PHE A 467 0.68 -32.40 -3.93
CA PHE A 467 -0.59 -32.84 -4.51
C PHE A 467 -0.47 -34.14 -5.31
N GLY A 468 0.75 -34.63 -5.50
CA GLY A 468 1.02 -35.83 -6.27
C GLY A 468 0.77 -35.67 -7.77
N TRP A 469 0.47 -36.81 -8.42
CA TRP A 469 0.25 -36.86 -9.86
C TRP A 469 -1.12 -36.31 -10.25
N GLY A 470 -1.10 -35.25 -11.06
CA GLY A 470 -2.26 -34.63 -11.68
C GLY A 470 -2.27 -34.77 -13.20
N VAL A 471 -3.38 -34.42 -13.83
CA VAL A 471 -3.54 -34.47 -15.29
C VAL A 471 -3.76 -33.06 -15.83
N VAL A 472 -2.93 -32.63 -16.75
CA VAL A 472 -3.04 -31.32 -17.41
C VAL A 472 -4.30 -31.31 -18.30
N VAL A 473 -5.15 -30.30 -18.10
CA VAL A 473 -6.38 -30.08 -18.88
C VAL A 473 -6.16 -29.00 -19.92
N SER A 474 -5.59 -27.88 -19.53
CA SER A 474 -5.33 -26.76 -20.43
C SER A 474 -4.12 -25.95 -19.95
N CYS A 475 -3.49 -25.23 -20.88
CA CYS A 475 -2.43 -24.27 -20.60
C CYS A 475 -2.80 -22.94 -21.25
N ASN A 476 -2.91 -21.90 -20.44
CA ASN A 476 -3.35 -20.58 -20.89
C ASN A 476 -2.33 -19.50 -20.54
N GLN A 477 -2.02 -18.65 -21.51
CA GLN A 477 -1.17 -17.48 -21.27
C GLN A 477 -1.95 -16.41 -20.51
N VAL A 478 -1.39 -15.91 -19.42
CA VAL A 478 -1.98 -14.81 -18.65
C VAL A 478 -1.75 -13.50 -19.41
N LYS A 479 -2.83 -12.84 -19.81
CA LYS A 479 -2.74 -11.49 -20.34
C LYS A 479 -2.58 -10.53 -19.16
N GLN A 480 -1.35 -10.12 -18.86
CA GLN A 480 -1.10 -9.09 -17.84
C GLN A 480 -1.83 -7.79 -18.23
N ARG A 481 -2.72 -7.33 -17.34
CA ARG A 481 -3.33 -6.01 -17.40
C ARG A 481 -2.41 -5.03 -16.66
N GLY A 482 -1.55 -4.34 -17.38
CA GLY A 482 -0.64 -3.35 -16.82
C GLY A 482 0.63 -3.27 -17.67
N LYS A 483 1.42 -2.21 -17.51
CA LYS A 483 2.61 -1.90 -18.29
C LYS A 483 3.42 -3.15 -18.65
N LYS A 484 3.55 -3.41 -19.95
CA LYS A 484 4.50 -4.37 -20.48
C LYS A 484 5.90 -3.88 -20.14
N ASP A 485 6.59 -4.56 -19.23
CA ASP A 485 8.03 -4.61 -19.28
C ASP A 485 8.39 -5.42 -20.54
N PRO A 486 9.08 -4.85 -21.52
CA PRO A 486 9.38 -5.57 -22.77
C PRO A 486 10.23 -6.83 -22.57
N GLU A 487 10.86 -6.97 -21.40
CA GLU A 487 11.74 -8.09 -21.04
C GLU A 487 11.11 -9.11 -20.09
N ALA A 488 9.88 -8.87 -19.59
CA ALA A 488 9.23 -9.84 -18.72
C ALA A 488 8.72 -11.04 -19.52
N ALA A 489 9.16 -12.25 -19.14
CA ALA A 489 8.71 -13.49 -19.74
C ALA A 489 7.17 -13.64 -19.55
N PRO A 490 6.46 -14.17 -20.57
CA PRO A 490 5.02 -14.38 -20.47
C PRO A 490 4.68 -15.43 -19.39
N GLU A 491 3.78 -15.09 -18.48
CA GLU A 491 3.28 -16.02 -17.47
C GLU A 491 2.21 -16.96 -18.04
N TYR A 492 2.28 -18.22 -17.64
CA TYR A 492 1.33 -19.25 -18.04
C TYR A 492 0.69 -19.89 -16.80
N ILE A 493 -0.62 -20.14 -16.89
CA ILE A 493 -1.38 -20.88 -15.90
C ILE A 493 -1.90 -22.15 -16.54
N LEU A 494 -1.72 -23.26 -15.83
CA LEU A 494 -2.19 -24.59 -16.18
C LEU A 494 -3.44 -24.93 -15.38
N ASP A 495 -4.46 -25.43 -16.03
CA ASP A 495 -5.54 -26.11 -15.34
C ASP A 495 -5.18 -27.60 -15.20
N VAL A 496 -4.98 -28.05 -13.97
CA VAL A 496 -4.59 -29.44 -13.68
C VAL A 496 -5.66 -30.10 -12.82
N LEU A 497 -6.06 -31.32 -13.17
CA LEU A 497 -6.92 -32.16 -12.33
C LEU A 497 -6.08 -32.73 -11.20
N LEU A 498 -6.31 -32.26 -9.98
CA LEU A 498 -5.64 -32.70 -8.76
C LEU A 498 -6.62 -33.37 -7.80
N TYR A 499 -6.12 -34.32 -7.03
CA TYR A 499 -6.91 -35.02 -6.01
C TYR A 499 -6.80 -34.24 -4.69
N CYS A 500 -7.86 -33.51 -4.34
CA CYS A 500 -7.89 -32.56 -3.23
C CYS A 500 -8.82 -33.04 -2.12
N SER A 501 -8.57 -32.57 -0.90
CA SER A 501 -9.45 -32.80 0.25
C SER A 501 -10.85 -32.25 0.01
N ASN A 502 -11.87 -32.89 0.55
CA ASN A 502 -13.26 -32.44 0.45
C ASN A 502 -13.52 -31.09 1.19
N ASP A 503 -12.66 -30.75 2.14
CA ASP A 503 -12.71 -29.47 2.88
C ASP A 503 -12.02 -28.30 2.14
N SER A 504 -11.52 -28.57 0.92
CA SER A 504 -10.85 -27.56 0.10
C SER A 504 -11.87 -26.56 -0.45
N SER A 505 -11.85 -25.34 0.06
CA SER A 505 -12.60 -24.21 -0.51
C SER A 505 -11.67 -23.36 -1.38
N ALA A 506 -11.89 -23.37 -2.69
CA ALA A 506 -11.12 -22.56 -3.62
C ALA A 506 -11.53 -21.09 -3.46
N SER A 507 -10.76 -20.32 -2.68
CA SER A 507 -10.82 -18.87 -2.66
C SER A 507 -9.68 -18.28 -3.51
N LYS A 508 -9.87 -17.10 -4.08
CA LYS A 508 -8.80 -16.39 -4.79
C LYS A 508 -8.20 -15.33 -3.87
N ASP A 509 -6.88 -15.28 -3.78
CA ASP A 509 -6.19 -14.18 -3.11
C ASP A 509 -6.26 -12.87 -3.93
N ALA A 510 -5.73 -11.78 -3.38
CA ALA A 510 -5.71 -10.47 -4.04
C ALA A 510 -4.95 -10.47 -5.39
N ALA A 511 -4.00 -11.39 -5.56
CA ALA A 511 -3.24 -11.59 -6.80
C ALA A 511 -3.93 -12.51 -7.81
N GLY A 512 -5.11 -13.09 -7.45
CA GLY A 512 -5.88 -14.00 -8.29
C GLY A 512 -5.42 -15.46 -8.23
N HIS A 513 -4.50 -15.80 -7.31
CA HIS A 513 -4.08 -17.17 -7.05
C HIS A 513 -5.13 -17.92 -6.23
N THR A 514 -5.29 -19.20 -6.50
CA THR A 514 -6.25 -20.02 -5.79
C THR A 514 -5.65 -20.47 -4.46
N VAL A 515 -6.25 -20.01 -3.36
CA VAL A 515 -5.81 -20.31 -1.98
C VAL A 515 -6.85 -21.20 -1.30
N GLY A 516 -6.40 -21.99 -0.33
CA GLY A 516 -7.29 -22.83 0.50
C GLY A 516 -7.48 -24.25 -0.04
N ILE A 517 -6.80 -24.64 -1.12
CA ILE A 517 -6.81 -26.02 -1.62
C ILE A 517 -5.75 -26.83 -0.88
N LYS A 518 -6.15 -28.00 -0.36
CA LYS A 518 -5.26 -28.91 0.36
C LYS A 518 -5.23 -30.28 -0.35
N PRO A 519 -4.08 -30.96 -0.39
CA PRO A 519 -4.02 -32.32 -0.89
C PRO A 519 -4.87 -33.27 -0.02
N ALA A 520 -5.44 -34.31 -0.62
CA ALA A 520 -6.21 -35.31 0.13
C ALA A 520 -5.29 -36.11 1.05
N PRO A 521 -5.64 -36.29 2.34
CA PRO A 521 -4.80 -37.02 3.30
C PRO A 521 -4.66 -38.50 3.01
N LYS A 522 -5.62 -39.11 2.31
CA LYS A 522 -5.62 -40.51 1.89
C LYS A 522 -6.29 -40.69 0.52
N GLU A 523 -5.92 -41.77 -0.21
CA GLU A 523 -6.38 -42.05 -1.57
C GLU A 523 -7.92 -42.21 -1.75
N ARG A 524 -8.72 -42.21 -0.70
CA ARG A 524 -10.20 -42.39 -0.74
C ARG A 524 -10.98 -41.24 -0.10
N GLU A 525 -10.31 -40.23 0.44
CA GLU A 525 -10.94 -39.13 1.20
C GLU A 525 -10.90 -37.77 0.46
N GLY A 526 -10.93 -37.80 -0.85
CA GLY A 526 -10.88 -36.58 -1.65
C GLY A 526 -11.70 -36.62 -2.92
N THR A 527 -11.71 -35.52 -3.63
CA THR A 527 -12.33 -35.37 -4.95
C THR A 527 -11.33 -34.81 -5.96
N LEU A 528 -11.47 -35.25 -7.23
CA LEU A 528 -10.67 -34.72 -8.31
C LEU A 528 -11.22 -33.33 -8.73
N MET A 529 -10.40 -32.30 -8.64
CA MET A 529 -10.77 -30.91 -8.95
C MET A 529 -9.81 -30.32 -9.98
N ALA A 530 -10.32 -29.45 -10.86
CA ALA A 530 -9.48 -28.65 -11.75
C ALA A 530 -8.93 -27.45 -10.98
N VAL A 531 -7.62 -27.42 -10.77
CA VAL A 531 -6.91 -26.39 -10.03
C VAL A 531 -6.00 -25.62 -10.98
N PRO A 532 -6.09 -24.29 -11.04
CA PRO A 532 -5.12 -23.48 -11.77
C PRO A 532 -3.80 -23.41 -11.01
N VAL A 533 -2.72 -23.84 -11.65
CA VAL A 533 -1.36 -23.86 -11.09
C VAL A 533 -0.38 -23.13 -12.02
N SER A 534 0.65 -22.51 -11.45
CA SER A 534 1.76 -21.91 -12.20
C SER A 534 2.71 -22.99 -12.73
N LEU A 535 3.51 -22.68 -13.75
CA LEU A 535 4.54 -23.59 -14.25
C LEU A 535 5.53 -24.01 -13.16
N ASN A 536 5.84 -23.12 -12.24
CA ASN A 536 6.80 -23.37 -11.15
C ASN A 536 6.33 -24.42 -10.14
N ALA A 537 5.02 -24.72 -10.10
CA ALA A 537 4.46 -25.77 -9.26
C ALA A 537 4.65 -27.19 -9.82
N ILE A 538 5.14 -27.33 -11.05
CA ILE A 538 5.45 -28.63 -11.66
C ILE A 538 6.76 -29.12 -11.09
N GLU A 539 6.73 -30.25 -10.38
CA GLU A 539 7.94 -30.93 -9.92
C GLU A 539 8.60 -31.75 -11.02
N CYS A 540 7.80 -32.54 -11.73
CA CYS A 540 8.23 -33.32 -12.89
C CYS A 540 7.08 -33.65 -13.82
N MET A 541 7.40 -34.03 -15.05
CA MET A 541 6.43 -34.45 -16.07
C MET A 541 6.69 -35.90 -16.50
N SER A 542 5.61 -36.64 -16.75
CA SER A 542 5.72 -38.02 -17.22
C SER A 542 5.62 -38.12 -18.76
N HIS A 543 6.17 -39.18 -19.32
CA HIS A 543 5.94 -39.59 -20.71
C HIS A 543 4.46 -39.94 -20.97
N ILE A 544 3.75 -40.36 -19.94
CA ILE A 544 2.38 -40.89 -20.06
C ILE A 544 1.40 -39.77 -20.32
N ARG A 545 0.49 -40.03 -21.26
CA ARG A 545 -0.60 -39.14 -21.59
C ARG A 545 -1.93 -39.91 -21.58
N LEU A 546 -2.89 -39.38 -20.82
CA LEU A 546 -4.23 -39.94 -20.74
C LEU A 546 -5.16 -39.34 -21.78
N ASN A 547 -6.07 -40.14 -22.32
CA ASN A 547 -7.18 -39.62 -23.11
C ASN A 547 -8.26 -39.04 -22.20
N LEU A 548 -8.42 -37.70 -22.27
CA LEU A 548 -9.42 -37.02 -21.49
C LEU A 548 -10.81 -37.09 -22.15
N PRO A 549 -11.88 -37.31 -21.39
CA PRO A 549 -13.24 -37.20 -21.88
C PRO A 549 -13.56 -35.78 -22.36
N LYS A 550 -14.36 -35.65 -23.43
CA LYS A 550 -14.77 -34.36 -23.99
C LYS A 550 -15.53 -33.46 -23.00
N LYS A 551 -16.17 -34.03 -21.97
CA LYS A 551 -16.90 -33.30 -20.93
C LYS A 551 -16.34 -33.67 -19.56
N LEU A 552 -15.58 -32.78 -18.94
CA LEU A 552 -14.98 -32.95 -17.60
C LEU A 552 -15.88 -32.43 -16.46
N ASN A 553 -17.10 -31.97 -16.75
CA ASN A 553 -18.02 -31.42 -15.76
C ASN A 553 -18.87 -32.50 -15.07
N ASN A 554 -18.76 -33.74 -15.51
CA ASN A 554 -19.52 -34.85 -14.93
C ASN A 554 -18.66 -35.62 -13.92
N ARG A 555 -19.23 -35.93 -12.76
CA ARG A 555 -18.55 -36.65 -11.67
C ARG A 555 -18.07 -38.04 -12.11
N ASP A 556 -18.82 -38.69 -13.00
CA ASP A 556 -18.44 -40.01 -13.55
C ASP A 556 -17.17 -39.89 -14.44
N SER A 557 -17.07 -38.84 -15.23
CA SER A 557 -15.89 -38.58 -16.08
C SER A 557 -14.64 -38.31 -15.23
N LEU A 558 -14.77 -37.54 -14.14
CA LEU A 558 -13.68 -37.30 -13.21
C LEU A 558 -13.25 -38.57 -12.49
N ASN A 559 -14.20 -39.39 -12.05
CA ASN A 559 -13.93 -40.71 -11.44
C ASN A 559 -13.22 -41.65 -12.40
N ALA A 560 -13.56 -41.64 -13.69
CA ALA A 560 -12.88 -42.44 -14.71
C ALA A 560 -11.41 -42.00 -14.88
N VAL A 561 -11.13 -40.70 -14.92
CA VAL A 561 -9.76 -40.16 -14.96
C VAL A 561 -8.99 -40.58 -13.72
N TYR A 562 -9.59 -40.48 -12.53
CA TYR A 562 -8.94 -40.86 -11.27
C TYR A 562 -8.61 -42.37 -11.25
N LYS A 563 -9.52 -43.25 -11.69
CA LYS A 563 -9.25 -44.68 -11.83
C LYS A 563 -8.06 -44.94 -12.76
N SER A 564 -7.95 -44.19 -13.87
CA SER A 564 -6.83 -44.32 -14.79
C SER A 564 -5.51 -43.91 -14.14
N ILE A 565 -5.50 -42.87 -13.31
CA ILE A 565 -4.30 -42.45 -12.54
C ILE A 565 -3.89 -43.57 -11.57
N LEU A 566 -4.87 -44.17 -10.85
CA LEU A 566 -4.59 -45.28 -9.93
C LEU A 566 -4.07 -46.55 -10.65
N GLU A 567 -4.57 -46.79 -11.85
CA GLU A 567 -4.13 -47.92 -12.67
C GLU A 567 -2.66 -47.72 -13.13
N ILE A 568 -2.28 -46.50 -13.50
CA ILE A 568 -0.90 -46.16 -13.83
C ILE A 568 0.01 -46.33 -12.61
N LYS A 569 -0.40 -45.86 -11.43
CA LYS A 569 0.34 -46.06 -10.18
C LYS A 569 0.55 -47.55 -9.86
N LYS A 570 -0.48 -48.40 -10.10
CA LYS A 570 -0.37 -49.86 -9.93
C LYS A 570 0.56 -50.50 -10.95
N ARG A 571 0.59 -49.98 -12.18
CA ARG A 571 1.44 -50.52 -13.26
C ARG A 571 2.90 -50.14 -13.10
N PHE A 572 3.18 -49.00 -12.45
CA PHE A 572 4.50 -48.51 -12.17
C PHE A 572 4.66 -48.22 -10.67
N PRO A 573 4.78 -49.25 -9.82
CA PRO A 573 4.80 -49.10 -8.38
C PRO A 573 6.04 -48.39 -7.87
N ASP A 574 7.18 -48.55 -8.54
CA ASP A 574 8.45 -47.94 -8.09
C ASP A 574 8.61 -46.50 -8.58
N ASN A 575 8.40 -46.27 -9.90
CA ASN A 575 8.50 -44.89 -10.45
C ASN A 575 7.75 -44.80 -11.80
N ILE A 576 6.91 -43.80 -11.94
CA ILE A 576 6.27 -43.44 -13.20
C ILE A 576 7.35 -42.89 -14.15
N PRO A 577 7.46 -43.33 -15.43
CA PRO A 577 8.47 -42.88 -16.37
C PRO A 577 8.43 -41.37 -16.57
N LEU A 578 9.55 -40.69 -16.27
CA LEU A 578 9.68 -39.25 -16.36
C LEU A 578 10.20 -38.79 -17.73
N LEU A 579 9.85 -37.59 -18.13
CA LEU A 579 10.48 -36.92 -19.26
C LEU A 579 11.90 -36.51 -18.89
N ASP A 580 12.89 -37.00 -19.66
CA ASP A 580 14.28 -36.62 -19.49
C ASP A 580 14.53 -35.23 -20.14
N PRO A 581 15.13 -34.28 -19.42
CA PRO A 581 15.32 -32.92 -19.91
C PRO A 581 16.27 -32.83 -21.10
N VAL A 582 17.26 -33.71 -21.19
CA VAL A 582 18.28 -33.69 -22.26
C VAL A 582 17.82 -34.46 -23.49
N THR A 583 17.33 -35.71 -23.30
CA THR A 583 16.97 -36.58 -24.41
C THR A 583 15.56 -36.33 -24.95
N ASN A 584 14.58 -36.06 -24.08
CA ASN A 584 13.20 -35.91 -24.49
C ASN A 584 12.81 -34.45 -24.70
N MET A 585 13.21 -33.54 -23.81
CA MET A 585 12.87 -32.12 -23.92
C MET A 585 13.85 -31.35 -24.82
N GLY A 586 14.99 -31.97 -25.18
CA GLY A 586 15.93 -31.42 -26.15
C GLY A 586 16.70 -30.18 -25.66
N ILE A 587 16.93 -30.05 -24.35
CA ILE A 587 17.71 -28.96 -23.79
C ILE A 587 19.20 -29.20 -24.07
N LYS A 588 19.75 -28.41 -25.02
CA LYS A 588 21.10 -28.61 -25.54
C LYS A 588 22.15 -27.73 -24.87
N ASP A 589 21.76 -26.85 -23.96
CA ASP A 589 22.64 -25.90 -23.27
C ASP A 589 23.78 -26.66 -22.55
N PRO A 590 25.06 -26.35 -22.83
CA PRO A 590 26.19 -26.98 -22.16
C PRO A 590 26.22 -26.73 -20.66
N ALA A 591 25.76 -25.56 -20.21
CA ALA A 591 25.70 -25.22 -18.79
C ALA A 591 24.68 -26.11 -18.07
N PHE A 592 23.52 -26.36 -18.69
CA PHE A 592 22.48 -27.24 -18.17
C PHE A 592 22.95 -28.69 -18.04
N LYS A 593 23.65 -29.22 -19.06
CA LYS A 593 24.20 -30.57 -18.99
C LYS A 593 25.21 -30.74 -17.87
N LYS A 594 26.10 -29.76 -17.68
CA LYS A 594 27.07 -29.75 -16.57
C LYS A 594 26.36 -29.71 -15.21
N LEU A 595 25.21 -29.03 -15.12
CA LEU A 595 24.42 -28.95 -13.90
C LEU A 595 23.82 -30.31 -13.54
N VAL A 596 23.24 -31.03 -14.52
CA VAL A 596 22.71 -32.38 -14.34
C VAL A 596 23.87 -33.39 -13.99
N GLU A 597 25.01 -33.29 -14.62
CA GLU A 597 26.18 -34.13 -14.29
C GLU A 597 26.66 -33.89 -12.85
N LYS A 598 26.66 -32.63 -12.39
CA LYS A 598 27.03 -32.31 -11.00
C LYS A 598 26.08 -32.93 -9.99
N ILE A 599 24.77 -32.94 -10.26
CA ILE A 599 23.78 -33.60 -9.40
C ILE A 599 24.12 -35.07 -9.25
N VAL A 600 24.38 -35.79 -10.36
CA VAL A 600 24.73 -37.22 -10.34
C VAL A 600 26.03 -37.49 -9.54
N ILE A 601 27.00 -36.59 -9.64
CA ILE A 601 28.27 -36.71 -8.87
C ILE A 601 28.00 -36.51 -7.37
N LEU A 602 27.18 -35.51 -7.01
CA LEU A 602 26.84 -35.20 -5.62
C LEU A 602 25.98 -36.32 -5.01
N GLU A 603 25.02 -36.90 -5.75
CA GLU A 603 24.23 -38.04 -5.31
C GLU A 603 25.09 -39.27 -4.99
N LYS A 604 26.08 -39.54 -5.85
CA LYS A 604 27.06 -40.60 -5.59
C LYS A 604 27.91 -40.33 -4.35
N ALA A 605 28.32 -39.07 -4.16
CA ALA A 605 29.04 -38.65 -2.97
C ALA A 605 28.16 -38.77 -1.69
N LEU A 606 26.90 -38.43 -1.79
CA LEU A 606 25.96 -38.56 -0.70
C LEU A 606 25.74 -40.02 -0.28
N MET A 607 25.59 -40.93 -1.25
CA MET A 607 25.47 -42.37 -1.03
C MET A 607 26.73 -43.00 -0.46
N ALA A 608 27.91 -42.48 -0.82
CA ALA A 608 29.21 -42.93 -0.32
C ALA A 608 29.55 -42.37 1.08
N HIS A 609 28.78 -41.39 1.57
CA HIS A 609 29.06 -40.76 2.85
C HIS A 609 28.87 -41.75 4.02
N PRO A 610 29.75 -41.76 5.03
CA PRO A 610 29.68 -42.73 6.13
C PRO A 610 28.33 -42.75 6.86
N LEU A 611 27.73 -41.55 7.06
CA LEU A 611 26.45 -41.41 7.73
C LEU A 611 25.24 -41.93 6.93
N SER A 612 25.38 -42.15 5.61
CA SER A 612 24.24 -42.61 4.78
C SER A 612 23.69 -43.98 5.18
N LYS A 613 24.52 -44.80 5.85
CA LYS A 613 24.19 -46.16 6.32
C LYS A 613 23.83 -46.24 7.80
N SER A 614 23.77 -45.10 8.50
CA SER A 614 23.47 -45.05 9.94
C SER A 614 21.98 -44.95 10.19
N ASP A 615 21.42 -45.84 11.02
CA ASP A 615 20.01 -45.81 11.46
C ASP A 615 19.68 -44.56 12.28
N GLN A 616 20.68 -43.89 12.85
CA GLN A 616 20.53 -42.67 13.63
C GLN A 616 20.53 -41.38 12.79
N LEU A 617 20.82 -41.48 11.50
CA LEU A 617 20.90 -40.32 10.59
C LEU A 617 19.68 -39.39 10.66
N PRO A 618 18.43 -39.88 10.63
CA PRO A 618 17.27 -38.98 10.67
C PRO A 618 17.24 -38.12 11.94
N ALA A 619 17.48 -38.71 13.09
CA ALA A 619 17.44 -38.02 14.37
C ALA A 619 18.59 -36.98 14.53
N ILE A 620 19.79 -37.31 14.04
CA ILE A 620 20.94 -36.39 14.06
C ILE A 620 20.71 -35.27 13.04
N TYR A 621 20.17 -35.58 11.89
CA TYR A 621 19.87 -34.61 10.83
C TYR A 621 18.82 -33.61 11.29
N ASP A 622 17.72 -34.05 11.91
CA ASP A 622 16.68 -33.16 12.44
C ASP A 622 17.23 -32.20 13.51
N LYS A 623 18.06 -32.71 14.43
CA LYS A 623 18.76 -31.87 15.41
C LYS A 623 19.67 -30.85 14.73
N TYR A 624 20.43 -31.27 13.72
CA TYR A 624 21.30 -30.39 12.98
C TYR A 624 20.52 -29.33 12.20
N MET A 625 19.36 -29.67 11.60
CA MET A 625 18.48 -28.72 10.94
C MET A 625 17.99 -27.63 11.88
N VAL A 626 17.62 -27.98 13.11
CA VAL A 626 17.26 -26.97 14.13
C VAL A 626 18.44 -26.02 14.40
N LYS A 627 19.66 -26.57 14.52
CA LYS A 627 20.88 -25.77 14.71
C LYS A 627 21.19 -24.85 13.50
N VAL A 628 21.01 -25.33 12.28
CA VAL A 628 21.16 -24.53 11.06
C VAL A 628 20.14 -23.38 11.00
N ASN A 629 18.89 -23.65 11.33
CA ASN A 629 17.85 -22.63 11.41
C ASN A 629 18.19 -21.55 12.46
N LEU A 630 18.73 -21.97 13.61
CA LEU A 630 19.21 -21.06 14.63
C LEU A 630 20.38 -20.20 14.13
N MET A 631 21.35 -20.82 13.42
CA MET A 631 22.46 -20.08 12.81
C MET A 631 22.01 -19.07 11.77
N ASN A 632 21.02 -19.41 10.95
CA ASN A 632 20.43 -18.50 9.99
C ASN A 632 19.74 -17.32 10.66
N LYS A 633 18.98 -17.55 11.73
CA LYS A 633 18.37 -16.48 12.55
C LYS A 633 19.44 -15.56 13.17
N ILE A 634 20.50 -16.13 13.73
CA ILE A 634 21.64 -15.36 14.27
C ILE A 634 22.30 -14.51 13.17
N LYS A 635 22.51 -15.07 11.97
CA LYS A 635 23.08 -14.33 10.85
C LYS A 635 22.17 -13.18 10.38
N GLU A 636 20.88 -13.42 10.34
CA GLU A 636 19.90 -12.40 10.00
C GLU A 636 19.85 -11.27 11.02
N LEU A 637 19.84 -11.61 12.33
CA LEU A 637 19.89 -10.63 13.42
C LEU A 637 21.20 -9.84 13.42
N LYS A 638 22.35 -10.48 13.21
CA LYS A 638 23.65 -9.78 13.06
C LYS A 638 23.62 -8.80 11.90
N ARG A 639 22.99 -9.17 10.79
CA ARG A 639 22.80 -8.26 9.66
C ARG A 639 21.90 -7.11 10.05
N LYS A 640 20.77 -7.34 10.74
CA LYS A 640 19.88 -6.28 11.24
C LYS A 640 20.59 -5.31 12.19
N VAL A 641 21.44 -5.82 13.11
CA VAL A 641 22.25 -4.99 14.00
C VAL A 641 23.25 -4.16 13.18
N THR A 642 23.95 -4.76 12.23
CA THR A 642 24.91 -4.06 11.39
C THR A 642 24.22 -3.02 10.50
N ASP A 643 23.06 -3.34 9.94
CA ASP A 643 22.27 -2.44 9.13
C ASP A 643 21.72 -1.27 9.97
N ALA A 644 21.34 -1.52 11.22
CA ALA A 644 20.89 -0.49 12.15
C ALA A 644 22.05 0.39 12.63
N GLN A 645 23.23 -0.17 12.88
CA GLN A 645 24.45 0.58 13.27
C GLN A 645 25.08 1.34 12.10
N SER A 646 24.95 0.83 10.86
CA SER A 646 25.37 1.57 9.70
C SER A 646 24.30 2.61 9.40
N ILE A 647 24.67 3.91 9.38
CA ILE A 647 23.80 4.95 8.86
C ILE A 647 23.61 4.65 7.37
N VAL A 648 22.60 3.82 7.06
CA VAL A 648 22.31 3.33 5.69
C VAL A 648 22.18 4.51 4.73
N GLN A 649 21.63 5.62 5.21
CA GLN A 649 21.46 6.83 4.44
C GLN A 649 22.77 7.63 4.22
N LEU A 650 23.84 7.33 4.97
CA LEU A 650 25.13 8.01 4.77
C LEU A 650 25.76 7.65 3.42
N GLU A 651 25.64 6.43 2.99
CA GLU A 651 26.14 6.00 1.69
C GLU A 651 25.32 6.62 0.54
N GLU A 652 24.01 6.71 0.73
CA GLU A 652 23.14 7.41 -0.18
C GLU A 652 23.49 8.90 -0.25
N LEU A 653 23.71 9.56 0.89
CA LEU A 653 24.17 10.95 0.95
C LEU A 653 25.46 11.16 0.17
N LYS A 654 26.46 10.30 0.38
CA LYS A 654 27.73 10.35 -0.36
C LYS A 654 27.51 10.21 -1.87
N ASN A 655 26.64 9.29 -2.29
CA ASN A 655 26.31 9.10 -3.69
C ASN A 655 25.60 10.33 -4.28
N ARG A 656 24.63 10.91 -3.57
CA ARG A 656 23.93 12.15 -4.00
C ARG A 656 24.89 13.34 -4.09
N LYS A 657 25.75 13.56 -3.08
CA LYS A 657 26.81 14.58 -3.11
C LYS A 657 27.73 14.38 -4.31
N ARG A 658 28.13 13.15 -4.62
CA ARG A 658 28.96 12.84 -5.79
C ARG A 658 28.28 13.21 -7.11
N VAL A 659 26.96 12.93 -7.26
CA VAL A 659 26.20 13.34 -8.44
C VAL A 659 26.15 14.85 -8.59
N MET A 660 25.81 15.56 -7.53
CA MET A 660 25.75 17.04 -7.54
C MET A 660 27.09 17.69 -7.87
N ARG A 661 28.20 17.14 -7.37
CA ARG A 661 29.54 17.68 -7.58
C ARG A 661 30.11 17.32 -8.95
N SER A 662 30.18 16.03 -9.28
CA SER A 662 30.96 15.57 -10.43
C SER A 662 30.21 15.56 -11.75
N ARG A 663 28.88 15.47 -11.72
CA ARG A 663 28.06 15.39 -12.95
C ARG A 663 27.32 16.67 -13.29
N LEU A 664 26.81 17.36 -12.29
CA LEU A 664 25.88 18.48 -12.48
C LEU A 664 26.53 19.83 -12.16
N ALA A 665 27.66 19.86 -11.46
CA ALA A 665 28.33 21.05 -10.98
C ALA A 665 27.39 22.01 -10.16
N PHE A 666 26.59 21.42 -9.30
CA PHE A 666 25.73 22.14 -8.34
C PHE A 666 26.51 22.52 -7.10
N THR A 667 27.55 21.77 -6.76
CA THR A 667 28.46 22.01 -5.63
C THR A 667 29.91 21.85 -6.05
N THR A 668 30.81 22.55 -5.35
CA THR A 668 32.27 22.41 -5.48
C THR A 668 32.78 21.12 -4.80
N SER A 669 34.08 20.87 -4.90
CA SER A 669 34.75 19.79 -4.14
C SER A 669 34.76 20.03 -2.62
N ALA A 670 34.60 21.30 -2.19
CA ALA A 670 34.50 21.69 -0.79
C ALA A 670 33.04 21.78 -0.31
N ASP A 671 32.09 21.17 -1.02
CA ASP A 671 30.65 21.22 -0.72
C ASP A 671 30.02 22.62 -0.69
N VAL A 672 30.67 23.61 -1.35
CA VAL A 672 30.10 24.97 -1.51
C VAL A 672 29.08 24.93 -2.66
N VAL A 673 27.89 25.52 -2.41
CA VAL A 673 26.78 25.54 -3.39
C VAL A 673 27.06 26.59 -4.48
N GLU A 674 27.17 26.14 -5.71
CA GLU A 674 27.38 26.93 -6.92
C GLU A 674 26.09 27.62 -7.40
N MET A 675 26.17 28.48 -8.43
CA MET A 675 25.02 29.22 -8.98
C MET A 675 23.86 28.29 -9.39
N LYS A 676 24.14 27.17 -10.04
CA LYS A 676 23.12 26.15 -10.38
C LYS A 676 22.47 25.61 -9.13
N GLY A 677 23.25 25.27 -8.11
CA GLY A 677 22.74 24.77 -6.84
C GLY A 677 21.85 25.79 -6.13
N ARG A 678 22.18 27.07 -6.20
CA ARG A 678 21.37 28.14 -5.61
C ARG A 678 20.01 28.26 -6.29
N VAL A 679 19.96 28.14 -7.62
CA VAL A 679 18.69 28.10 -8.36
C VAL A 679 17.86 26.88 -7.97
N ALA A 680 18.47 25.71 -7.87
CA ALA A 680 17.79 24.49 -7.46
C ALA A 680 17.19 24.56 -6.05
N CYS A 681 17.82 25.28 -5.11
CA CYS A 681 17.29 25.49 -3.77
C CYS A 681 15.95 26.24 -3.76
N GLU A 682 15.70 27.10 -4.73
CA GLU A 682 14.46 27.88 -4.80
C GLU A 682 13.31 27.12 -5.48
N ILE A 683 13.60 25.95 -6.06
CA ILE A 683 12.57 25.08 -6.70
C ILE A 683 12.04 24.12 -5.65
N SER A 684 10.78 24.30 -5.25
CA SER A 684 10.11 23.49 -4.22
C SER A 684 9.10 22.49 -4.79
N THR A 685 8.64 22.70 -6.03
CA THR A 685 7.62 21.86 -6.71
C THR A 685 8.21 21.31 -8.00
N GLY A 686 8.39 20.00 -8.07
CA GLY A 686 8.96 19.33 -9.22
C GLY A 686 10.39 18.86 -9.04
N ASP A 687 10.99 18.28 -10.08
CA ASP A 687 12.38 17.82 -10.07
C ASP A 687 13.34 19.01 -10.19
N GLU A 688 13.91 19.43 -9.06
CA GLU A 688 14.78 20.60 -8.95
C GLU A 688 16.04 20.49 -9.80
N LEU A 689 16.60 19.29 -9.96
CA LEU A 689 17.81 19.08 -10.74
C LEU A 689 17.53 19.19 -12.24
N LEU A 690 16.48 18.50 -12.71
CA LEU A 690 16.12 18.51 -14.12
C LEU A 690 15.68 19.90 -14.57
N LEU A 691 14.84 20.56 -13.79
CA LEU A 691 14.35 21.90 -14.13
C LEU A 691 15.49 22.93 -14.17
N THR A 692 16.42 22.87 -13.21
CA THR A 692 17.60 23.72 -13.22
C THR A 692 18.48 23.46 -14.43
N GLU A 693 18.74 22.20 -14.78
CA GLU A 693 19.51 21.87 -15.97
C GLU A 693 18.86 22.41 -17.26
N MET A 694 17.54 22.29 -17.38
CA MET A 694 16.79 22.83 -18.52
C MET A 694 16.89 24.36 -18.61
N ILE A 695 16.82 25.06 -17.47
CA ILE A 695 17.00 26.52 -17.40
C ILE A 695 18.40 26.90 -17.91
N PHE A 696 19.45 26.27 -17.37
CA PHE A 696 20.82 26.58 -17.75
C PHE A 696 21.22 26.14 -19.15
N GLN A 697 20.51 25.16 -19.74
CA GLN A 697 20.64 24.78 -21.13
C GLN A 697 19.86 25.68 -22.09
N GLY A 698 19.11 26.66 -21.56
CA GLY A 698 18.33 27.60 -22.36
C GLY A 698 17.08 27.00 -23.01
N VAL A 699 16.59 25.87 -22.53
CA VAL A 699 15.43 25.16 -23.12
C VAL A 699 14.19 26.05 -23.24
N PHE A 700 14.03 27.00 -22.32
CA PHE A 700 12.88 27.89 -22.27
C PHE A 700 13.02 29.15 -23.15
N ASN A 701 14.22 29.46 -23.69
CA ASN A 701 14.48 30.72 -24.40
C ASN A 701 13.68 30.86 -25.69
N ASP A 702 13.48 29.75 -26.41
CA ASP A 702 12.84 29.73 -27.71
C ASP A 702 11.36 29.26 -27.64
N LEU A 703 10.84 29.03 -26.42
CA LEU A 703 9.46 28.57 -26.24
C LEU A 703 8.50 29.77 -26.12
N THR A 704 7.31 29.61 -26.69
CA THR A 704 6.19 30.49 -26.39
C THR A 704 5.73 30.30 -24.95
N VAL A 705 4.99 31.26 -24.40
CA VAL A 705 4.47 31.16 -23.01
C VAL A 705 3.62 29.88 -22.84
N ASP A 706 2.77 29.57 -23.81
CA ASP A 706 1.90 28.39 -23.76
C ASP A 706 2.70 27.09 -23.78
N GLN A 707 3.75 27.01 -24.60
CA GLN A 707 4.65 25.87 -24.67
C GLN A 707 5.44 25.70 -23.35
N ALA A 708 5.91 26.79 -22.76
CA ALA A 708 6.61 26.77 -21.49
C ALA A 708 5.69 26.28 -20.36
N VAL A 709 4.45 26.79 -20.29
CA VAL A 709 3.44 26.34 -19.31
C VAL A 709 3.09 24.86 -19.52
N ALA A 710 2.89 24.44 -20.75
CA ALA A 710 2.61 23.03 -21.06
C ALA A 710 3.77 22.10 -20.66
N LEU A 711 5.03 22.55 -20.85
CA LEU A 711 6.21 21.79 -20.46
C LEU A 711 6.36 21.72 -18.94
N LEU A 712 6.16 22.86 -18.24
CA LEU A 712 6.21 22.93 -16.79
C LEU A 712 5.11 22.10 -16.12
N SER A 713 3.95 21.97 -16.74
CA SER A 713 2.86 21.12 -16.21
C SER A 713 3.27 19.65 -16.06
N CYS A 714 4.26 19.17 -16.84
CA CYS A 714 4.78 17.80 -16.72
C CYS A 714 5.46 17.52 -15.36
N PHE A 715 5.89 18.55 -14.64
CA PHE A 715 6.53 18.40 -13.32
C PHE A 715 5.54 18.34 -12.16
N VAL A 716 4.32 18.81 -12.36
CA VAL A 716 3.30 18.93 -11.30
C VAL A 716 2.07 18.06 -11.52
N PHE A 717 2.01 17.35 -12.64
CA PHE A 717 0.86 16.50 -13.00
C PHE A 717 1.10 15.05 -12.60
N ASP A 718 0.41 14.59 -11.55
CA ASP A 718 0.54 13.23 -10.99
C ASP A 718 -0.62 12.30 -11.38
N GLU A 719 -1.64 12.77 -12.08
CA GLU A 719 -2.81 11.95 -12.42
C GLU A 719 -2.49 10.96 -13.56
N LYS A 720 -2.82 9.67 -13.34
CA LYS A 720 -2.74 8.66 -14.39
C LYS A 720 -3.90 8.81 -15.36
N VAL A 721 -3.63 9.20 -16.60
CA VAL A 721 -4.61 9.28 -17.66
C VAL A 721 -4.49 8.06 -18.58
N ASP A 722 -5.57 7.29 -18.73
CA ASP A 722 -5.60 6.13 -19.63
C ASP A 722 -5.63 6.51 -21.12
N ALA A 723 -5.96 7.77 -21.45
CA ALA A 723 -6.01 8.25 -22.80
C ALA A 723 -4.62 8.69 -23.29
N LYS A 724 -4.11 8.04 -24.31
CA LYS A 724 -2.95 8.52 -25.06
C LYS A 724 -3.35 9.76 -25.85
N ALA A 725 -3.10 10.94 -25.32
CA ALA A 725 -3.25 12.17 -26.07
C ALA A 725 -2.28 12.17 -27.26
N LYS A 726 -2.78 12.50 -28.46
CA LYS A 726 -1.90 12.82 -29.58
C LYS A 726 -1.35 14.22 -29.34
N LEU A 727 -0.08 14.29 -28.97
CA LEU A 727 0.62 15.56 -28.83
C LEU A 727 0.71 16.26 -30.18
N GLN A 728 0.41 17.55 -30.18
CA GLN A 728 0.68 18.41 -31.34
C GLN A 728 2.20 18.48 -31.55
N GLU A 729 2.60 18.69 -32.82
CA GLU A 729 4.02 18.68 -33.19
C GLU A 729 4.81 19.76 -32.47
N GLU A 730 4.20 20.92 -32.22
CA GLU A 730 4.75 22.06 -31.46
C GLU A 730 5.08 21.75 -30.00
N LEU A 731 4.35 20.84 -29.36
CA LEU A 731 4.60 20.42 -27.98
C LEU A 731 5.51 19.17 -27.88
N SER A 732 5.62 18.41 -28.96
CA SER A 732 6.40 17.18 -28.98
C SER A 732 7.90 17.43 -28.94
N ALA A 733 8.39 18.51 -29.56
CA ALA A 733 9.81 18.84 -29.60
C ALA A 733 10.32 19.27 -28.22
N PRO A 734 9.69 20.20 -27.46
CA PRO A 734 10.06 20.55 -26.10
C PRO A 734 10.04 19.34 -25.15
N LEU A 735 9.03 18.47 -25.25
CA LEU A 735 8.93 17.27 -24.43
C LEU A 735 10.07 16.28 -24.71
N ARG A 736 10.47 16.10 -25.97
CA ARG A 736 11.62 15.26 -26.33
C ARG A 736 12.92 15.83 -25.74
N LEU A 737 13.11 17.13 -25.82
CA LEU A 737 14.29 17.79 -25.26
C LEU A 737 14.36 17.62 -23.74
N MET A 738 13.22 17.75 -23.03
CA MET A 738 13.13 17.43 -21.60
C MET A 738 13.51 15.98 -21.33
N GLN A 739 12.97 15.02 -22.10
CA GLN A 739 13.27 13.60 -21.95
C GLN A 739 14.74 13.27 -22.25
N GLU A 740 15.35 13.97 -23.19
CA GLU A 740 16.77 13.81 -23.51
C GLU A 740 17.66 14.39 -22.39
N THR A 741 17.28 15.52 -21.81
CA THR A 741 17.95 16.08 -20.64
C THR A 741 17.84 15.16 -19.41
N ALA A 742 16.68 14.51 -19.24
CA ALA A 742 16.42 13.56 -18.16
C ALA A 742 17.16 12.21 -18.34
N LYS A 743 17.52 11.82 -19.59
CA LYS A 743 18.25 10.59 -19.81
C LYS A 743 19.65 10.68 -19.19
N PRO A 744 20.10 9.67 -18.42
CA PRO A 744 21.48 9.64 -17.96
C PRO A 744 22.39 9.64 -19.20
N ARG A 745 23.25 10.63 -19.34
CA ARG A 745 24.32 10.60 -20.34
C ARG A 745 25.17 9.37 -20.03
N ALA A 746 24.94 8.32 -20.81
CA ALA A 746 25.50 7.00 -20.61
C ALA A 746 27.01 7.03 -20.84
N HIS A 747 27.77 7.17 -19.75
CA HIS A 747 29.10 6.58 -19.61
C HIS A 747 29.26 6.20 -18.13
N GLY A 748 28.98 4.94 -17.83
CA GLY A 748 29.30 4.28 -16.57
C GLY A 748 28.19 4.29 -15.52
N ARG A 749 27.47 3.16 -15.46
CA ARG A 749 26.61 2.62 -14.38
C ARG A 749 25.59 3.57 -13.72
N GLY A 750 24.40 3.47 -14.18
CA GLY A 750 23.10 3.53 -13.56
C GLY A 750 22.85 4.46 -12.36
N VAL A 751 22.69 5.77 -12.59
CA VAL A 751 21.88 6.60 -11.70
C VAL A 751 20.94 7.39 -12.59
N CYS A 752 19.65 7.10 -12.50
CA CYS A 752 18.59 7.86 -13.15
C CYS A 752 18.52 9.24 -12.50
N LEU A 753 18.54 10.32 -13.26
CA LEU A 753 18.31 11.69 -12.75
C LEU A 753 16.86 11.87 -12.26
N VAL A 754 15.96 11.07 -12.77
CA VAL A 754 14.54 11.08 -12.35
C VAL A 754 14.39 10.05 -11.23
N SER A 755 14.09 10.51 -10.03
CA SER A 755 13.62 9.61 -8.98
C SER A 755 12.37 8.89 -9.53
N ARG A 756 12.33 7.55 -9.46
CA ARG A 756 11.11 6.79 -9.77
C ARG A 756 10.02 7.26 -8.81
N ARG A 757 9.18 8.18 -9.23
CA ARG A 757 7.84 8.37 -8.71
C ARG A 757 6.83 7.58 -9.54
#